data_c2e68e23257eb88a851bb078dbab3596
#
_entry.id   c2e68e23257eb88a851bb078dbab3596
#
_cell.length_a   1.000
_cell.length_b   1.000
_cell.length_c   1.000
_cell.angle_alpha   90.00
_cell.angle_beta   90.00
_cell.angle_gamma   90.00
#
_symmetry.space_group_name_H-M   'P 1'
#
loop_
_entity.id
_entity.type
_entity.pdbx_description
1 polymer ?
#
loop_
_entity_poly.entity_id
_entity_poly.type
_entity_poly.pdbx_seq_one_letter_code
_entity_poly.pdbx_strand_id
1 'polypeptide(L)'
;MSNPLLTFTDLPPFSLIKPEHVKPAVEQLIADCREKIEQVLKDNTKPSWKNLIAPIEEVDDKLGRAWSPVSHLNSVMNSEELREAYESCLPILSEYGTWVGQHKGLFEAYKTIQASDEFSSLTQAQKKCITDSLRDFELSGIGLPADEQHRYGEISKRMSELGSQFSNNVLDATMGWSKHITDEKELAGMPESAIAAAKAAAEAKELEGYLLTLDIPSYLPVMTYCDNQALREELYQSYVTRASDRGPNAGKWDNTELIAEQLKLRFEIARMLGFNTFSEKSLATKMAETPEQVLGFLNDLAVKAKPQGVREVEELRQFAEKEFGVTELNLWDIGYYSEKQKQHLFEISDEDLRPYFPESKAVSGLFEVLNRVFGMSVKEREGVDTWHKSVRFFDIFDGNDKLRGSFYLDLYAREHKRGGAWMDDCRGRRITESGELQSPVAYLTCNFNKPVGDKPALFTHNEVVTLFHEFGHGIHHMLTQVDAGDVSGINGVPWDAVELPSQFLENWCWEEEALAFISSHYQTGEALPKEMLDKMMAAKNFQSAMFILRQLEFGLFDFSLHTEFDPEVGPRVLETLAEVKSKVGVLPSLEWNRFSHSFSHIFAGGYSAGYYSYLWAEVLSADAFSRFEEEGIFNKETGQSFLNNILEMGGSEEPMTLFKRFRGREPQIDAMLRHAGIEA
;
A
#
# COMPACT_ATOMS: atom_id res chain seq x y z
N MET A 1 -11.91 23.80 -26.91
CA MET A 1 -12.62 22.71 -26.20
C MET A 1 -12.42 22.88 -24.71
N SER A 2 -13.43 22.63 -23.88
CA SER A 2 -13.32 22.75 -22.43
C SER A 2 -12.43 21.61 -21.88
N ASN A 3 -11.65 21.92 -20.83
CA ASN A 3 -10.78 20.94 -20.17
C ASN A 3 -11.63 20.03 -19.27
N PRO A 4 -11.68 18.70 -19.54
CA PRO A 4 -12.53 17.78 -18.78
C PRO A 4 -12.18 17.72 -17.29
N LEU A 5 -10.94 17.98 -16.91
CA LEU A 5 -10.52 18.01 -15.50
C LEU A 5 -11.11 19.20 -14.72
N LEU A 6 -11.53 20.24 -15.42
CA LEU A 6 -12.15 21.44 -14.84
C LEU A 6 -13.68 21.37 -14.81
N THR A 7 -14.28 20.51 -15.63
CA THR A 7 -15.73 20.54 -15.87
C THR A 7 -16.51 19.34 -15.34
N PHE A 8 -15.85 18.25 -14.96
CA PHE A 8 -16.56 17.09 -14.42
C PHE A 8 -17.10 17.37 -13.02
N THR A 9 -18.23 16.77 -12.67
CA THR A 9 -18.93 17.04 -11.41
C THR A 9 -19.13 15.82 -10.53
N ASP A 10 -19.02 14.62 -11.07
CA ASP A 10 -19.16 13.35 -10.34
C ASP A 10 -17.89 12.51 -10.47
N LEU A 11 -17.94 11.41 -11.18
CA LEU A 11 -16.78 10.54 -11.36
C LEU A 11 -15.82 11.11 -12.43
N PRO A 12 -14.51 10.85 -12.32
CA PRO A 12 -13.55 11.35 -13.29
C PRO A 12 -13.84 10.85 -14.72
N PRO A 13 -13.72 11.70 -15.72
CA PRO A 13 -13.96 11.35 -17.12
C PRO A 13 -12.67 10.73 -17.74
N PHE A 14 -12.27 9.56 -17.29
CA PHE A 14 -10.99 8.94 -17.64
C PHE A 14 -10.73 8.88 -19.14
N SER A 15 -11.73 8.51 -19.95
CA SER A 15 -11.57 8.40 -21.40
C SER A 15 -11.32 9.72 -22.11
N LEU A 16 -11.64 10.84 -21.46
CA LEU A 16 -11.51 12.18 -22.01
C LEU A 16 -10.23 12.89 -21.54
N ILE A 17 -9.57 12.37 -20.49
CA ILE A 17 -8.38 12.97 -19.92
C ILE A 17 -7.20 12.70 -20.84
N LYS A 18 -6.53 13.76 -21.29
CA LYS A 18 -5.33 13.70 -22.11
C LYS A 18 -4.18 14.44 -21.42
N PRO A 19 -2.92 14.09 -21.73
CA PRO A 19 -1.77 14.77 -21.13
C PRO A 19 -1.82 16.30 -21.22
N GLU A 20 -2.30 16.84 -22.32
CA GLU A 20 -2.41 18.28 -22.57
C GLU A 20 -3.39 18.99 -21.63
N HIS A 21 -4.31 18.27 -21.02
CA HIS A 21 -5.30 18.83 -20.07
C HIS A 21 -4.72 19.06 -18.67
N VAL A 22 -3.67 18.33 -18.30
CA VAL A 22 -3.20 18.16 -16.93
C VAL A 22 -2.67 19.45 -16.32
N LYS A 23 -1.61 20.00 -16.90
CA LYS A 23 -0.96 21.20 -16.36
C LYS A 23 -1.87 22.43 -16.35
N PRO A 24 -2.61 22.74 -17.43
CA PRO A 24 -3.54 23.88 -17.41
C PRO A 24 -4.63 23.75 -16.32
N ALA A 25 -5.17 22.55 -16.09
CA ALA A 25 -6.17 22.33 -15.06
C ALA A 25 -5.58 22.53 -13.66
N VAL A 26 -4.40 21.97 -13.38
CA VAL A 26 -3.73 22.11 -12.08
C VAL A 26 -3.40 23.57 -11.79
N GLU A 27 -2.85 24.28 -12.76
CA GLU A 27 -2.53 25.71 -12.62
C GLU A 27 -3.78 26.55 -12.30
N GLN A 28 -4.88 26.29 -13.00
CA GLN A 28 -6.14 27.02 -12.77
C GLN A 28 -6.71 26.74 -11.38
N LEU A 29 -6.75 25.45 -10.99
CA LEU A 29 -7.30 25.06 -9.71
C LEU A 29 -6.46 25.56 -8.52
N ILE A 30 -5.15 25.57 -8.66
CA ILE A 30 -4.26 26.17 -7.65
C ILE A 30 -4.50 27.67 -7.54
N ALA A 31 -4.64 28.37 -8.67
CA ALA A 31 -4.96 29.79 -8.66
C ALA A 31 -6.28 30.05 -7.93
N ASP A 32 -7.32 29.23 -8.20
CA ASP A 32 -8.62 29.32 -7.54
C ASP A 32 -8.48 29.09 -6.02
N CYS A 33 -7.66 28.12 -5.60
CA CYS A 33 -7.41 27.86 -4.18
C CYS A 33 -6.73 29.05 -3.49
N ARG A 34 -5.68 29.62 -4.11
CA ARG A 34 -4.98 30.79 -3.57
C ARG A 34 -5.91 31.99 -3.43
N GLU A 35 -6.69 32.24 -4.45
CA GLU A 35 -7.66 33.36 -4.45
C GLU A 35 -8.69 33.19 -3.35
N LYS A 36 -9.25 31.97 -3.19
CA LYS A 36 -10.24 31.68 -2.13
C LYS A 36 -9.68 31.88 -0.74
N ILE A 37 -8.47 31.41 -0.47
CA ILE A 37 -7.82 31.57 0.84
C ILE A 37 -7.65 33.07 1.18
N GLU A 38 -7.12 33.85 0.23
CA GLU A 38 -6.92 35.29 0.45
C GLU A 38 -8.26 36.01 0.64
N GLN A 39 -9.28 35.65 -0.14
CA GLN A 39 -10.60 36.23 -0.07
C GLN A 39 -11.28 35.99 1.31
N VAL A 40 -11.29 34.72 1.77
CA VAL A 40 -11.97 34.39 3.06
C VAL A 40 -11.24 35.02 4.25
N LEU A 41 -9.92 35.16 4.18
CA LEU A 41 -9.15 35.84 5.23
C LEU A 41 -9.43 37.35 5.25
N LYS A 42 -9.57 37.96 4.10
CA LYS A 42 -9.88 39.40 3.97
C LYS A 42 -11.31 39.70 4.43
N ASP A 43 -12.26 38.84 4.03
CA ASP A 43 -13.71 39.10 4.26
C ASP A 43 -14.13 38.76 5.70
N ASN A 44 -13.38 37.97 6.44
CA ASN A 44 -13.81 37.47 7.75
C ASN A 44 -12.87 37.90 8.87
N THR A 45 -13.26 38.95 9.60
CA THR A 45 -12.52 39.41 10.80
C THR A 45 -12.69 38.49 11.99
N LYS A 46 -13.77 37.67 12.00
CA LYS A 46 -14.02 36.63 12.99
C LYS A 46 -14.07 35.29 12.28
N PRO A 47 -12.94 34.60 12.12
CA PRO A 47 -12.92 33.32 11.41
C PRO A 47 -13.71 32.25 12.18
N SER A 48 -14.43 31.44 11.41
CA SER A 48 -15.19 30.31 11.93
C SER A 48 -15.05 29.13 10.99
N TRP A 49 -15.51 27.96 11.41
CA TRP A 49 -15.56 26.80 10.52
C TRP A 49 -16.30 27.14 9.21
N LYS A 50 -17.48 27.72 9.35
CA LYS A 50 -18.37 28.01 8.22
C LYS A 50 -17.81 29.06 7.24
N ASN A 51 -17.21 30.12 7.74
CA ASN A 51 -16.77 31.22 6.89
C ASN A 51 -15.32 31.11 6.42
N LEU A 52 -14.52 30.25 7.03
CA LEU A 52 -13.11 30.08 6.67
C LEU A 52 -12.82 28.67 6.19
N ILE A 53 -13.01 27.67 7.04
CA ILE A 53 -12.56 26.29 6.75
C ILE A 53 -13.39 25.64 5.66
N ALA A 54 -14.70 25.73 5.74
CA ALA A 54 -15.59 25.11 4.76
C ALA A 54 -15.39 25.62 3.32
N PRO A 55 -15.26 26.94 3.07
CA PRO A 55 -14.95 27.42 1.71
C PRO A 55 -13.59 26.97 1.18
N ILE A 56 -12.56 26.89 2.04
CA ILE A 56 -11.23 26.41 1.65
C ILE A 56 -11.29 24.92 1.32
N GLU A 57 -11.96 24.14 2.15
CA GLU A 57 -12.16 22.69 1.90
C GLU A 57 -12.81 22.45 0.52
N GLU A 58 -13.78 23.28 0.14
CA GLU A 58 -14.49 23.19 -1.16
C GLU A 58 -13.52 23.30 -2.35
N VAL A 59 -12.63 24.30 -2.32
CA VAL A 59 -11.69 24.51 -3.43
C VAL A 59 -10.54 23.51 -3.40
N ASP A 60 -10.06 23.13 -2.22
CA ASP A 60 -9.01 22.13 -2.08
C ASP A 60 -9.51 20.75 -2.54
N ASP A 61 -10.73 20.39 -2.22
CA ASP A 61 -11.33 19.13 -2.67
C ASP A 61 -11.47 19.10 -4.19
N LYS A 62 -11.82 20.21 -4.82
CA LYS A 62 -11.91 20.31 -6.29
C LYS A 62 -10.55 20.06 -6.95
N LEU A 63 -9.48 20.62 -6.38
CA LEU A 63 -8.12 20.36 -6.84
C LEU A 63 -7.76 18.87 -6.66
N GLY A 64 -8.05 18.31 -5.49
CA GLY A 64 -7.77 16.90 -5.20
C GLY A 64 -8.53 15.95 -6.12
N ARG A 65 -9.78 16.22 -6.41
CA ARG A 65 -10.59 15.41 -7.33
C ARG A 65 -10.09 15.47 -8.77
N ALA A 66 -9.48 16.56 -9.18
CA ALA A 66 -8.86 16.67 -10.51
C ALA A 66 -7.50 16.00 -10.57
N TRP A 67 -6.69 16.13 -9.53
CA TRP A 67 -5.34 15.55 -9.47
C TRP A 67 -5.37 14.03 -9.28
N SER A 68 -6.29 13.52 -8.47
CA SER A 68 -6.41 12.09 -8.17
C SER A 68 -6.44 11.21 -9.44
N PRO A 69 -7.31 11.46 -10.44
CA PRO A 69 -7.33 10.62 -11.64
C PRO A 69 -6.04 10.73 -12.47
N VAL A 70 -5.38 11.87 -12.48
CA VAL A 70 -4.10 12.05 -13.19
C VAL A 70 -3.01 11.21 -12.53
N SER A 71 -2.89 11.30 -11.21
CA SER A 71 -1.93 10.51 -10.44
C SER A 71 -2.18 9.01 -10.61
N HIS A 72 -3.44 8.61 -10.56
CA HIS A 72 -3.83 7.22 -10.76
C HIS A 72 -3.46 6.72 -12.15
N LEU A 73 -3.80 7.46 -13.20
CA LEU A 73 -3.45 7.11 -14.58
C LEU A 73 -1.94 7.00 -14.77
N ASN A 74 -1.16 7.87 -14.13
CA ASN A 74 0.30 7.81 -14.18
C ASN A 74 0.83 6.49 -13.59
N SER A 75 0.15 5.91 -12.63
CA SER A 75 0.52 4.63 -12.02
C SER A 75 0.02 3.41 -12.80
N VAL A 76 -1.15 3.49 -13.42
CA VAL A 76 -1.83 2.31 -14.00
C VAL A 76 -1.87 2.29 -15.52
N MET A 77 -1.67 3.43 -16.18
CA MET A 77 -1.65 3.59 -17.65
C MET A 77 -0.53 4.54 -18.04
N ASN A 78 0.68 4.26 -17.56
CA ASN A 78 1.83 5.15 -17.77
C ASN A 78 2.19 5.26 -19.26
N SER A 79 2.52 6.46 -19.67
CA SER A 79 3.08 6.77 -20.98
C SER A 79 4.10 7.90 -20.82
N GLU A 80 4.98 8.08 -21.81
CA GLU A 80 5.96 9.15 -21.79
C GLU A 80 5.29 10.53 -21.70
N GLU A 81 4.25 10.76 -22.49
CA GLU A 81 3.52 12.03 -22.52
C GLU A 81 2.78 12.31 -21.21
N LEU A 82 2.14 11.30 -20.64
CA LEU A 82 1.43 11.46 -19.36
C LEU A 82 2.41 11.66 -18.21
N ARG A 83 3.52 10.94 -18.21
CA ARG A 83 4.60 11.08 -17.22
C ARG A 83 5.15 12.51 -17.24
N GLU A 84 5.43 13.04 -18.40
CA GLU A 84 5.92 14.43 -18.55
C GLU A 84 4.89 15.44 -18.00
N ALA A 85 3.62 15.28 -18.35
CA ALA A 85 2.54 16.13 -17.85
C ALA A 85 2.40 16.05 -16.34
N TYR A 86 2.42 14.83 -15.78
CA TYR A 86 2.36 14.58 -14.34
C TYR A 86 3.53 15.25 -13.61
N GLU A 87 4.76 15.02 -14.07
CA GLU A 87 5.97 15.56 -13.47
C GLU A 87 6.02 17.09 -13.53
N SER A 88 5.48 17.69 -14.59
CA SER A 88 5.44 19.15 -14.72
C SER A 88 4.57 19.82 -13.64
N CYS A 89 3.64 19.06 -13.05
CA CYS A 89 2.75 19.55 -12.00
C CYS A 89 3.31 19.36 -10.59
N LEU A 90 4.27 18.47 -10.39
CA LEU A 90 4.81 18.19 -9.06
C LEU A 90 5.42 19.43 -8.39
N PRO A 91 6.26 20.23 -9.05
CA PRO A 91 6.78 21.47 -8.46
C PRO A 91 5.65 22.46 -8.10
N ILE A 92 4.66 22.59 -8.96
CA ILE A 92 3.55 23.53 -8.78
C ILE A 92 2.71 23.15 -7.56
N LEU A 93 2.39 21.86 -7.43
CA LEU A 93 1.65 21.34 -6.29
C LEU A 93 2.45 21.45 -4.99
N SER A 94 3.74 21.15 -5.03
CA SER A 94 4.64 21.29 -3.89
C SER A 94 4.75 22.74 -3.43
N GLU A 95 4.90 23.68 -4.35
CA GLU A 95 4.92 25.11 -4.04
C GLU A 95 3.62 25.58 -3.38
N TYR A 96 2.49 25.13 -3.91
CA TYR A 96 1.18 25.45 -3.32
C TYR A 96 1.06 24.90 -1.89
N GLY A 97 1.42 23.63 -1.66
CA GLY A 97 1.40 23.01 -0.34
C GLY A 97 2.28 23.76 0.66
N THR A 98 3.48 24.15 0.25
CA THR A 98 4.39 24.93 1.08
C THR A 98 3.82 26.31 1.39
N TRP A 99 3.24 26.97 0.40
CA TRP A 99 2.60 28.29 0.57
C TRP A 99 1.47 28.22 1.60
N VAL A 100 0.62 27.21 1.53
CA VAL A 100 -0.45 27.00 2.52
C VAL A 100 0.13 26.74 3.91
N GLY A 101 1.06 25.80 4.01
CA GLY A 101 1.68 25.41 5.29
C GLY A 101 2.48 26.51 5.96
N GLN A 102 2.93 27.52 5.21
CA GLN A 102 3.69 28.67 5.72
C GLN A 102 2.89 29.97 5.70
N HIS A 103 1.58 29.89 5.50
CA HIS A 103 0.71 31.06 5.41
C HIS A 103 0.34 31.57 6.81
N LYS A 104 0.96 32.65 7.24
CA LYS A 104 0.79 33.22 8.60
C LYS A 104 -0.66 33.62 8.89
N GLY A 105 -1.32 34.27 7.93
CA GLY A 105 -2.71 34.68 8.08
C GLY A 105 -3.65 33.50 8.31
N LEU A 106 -3.42 32.43 7.59
CA LEU A 106 -4.21 31.20 7.72
C LEU A 106 -3.95 30.52 9.08
N PHE A 107 -2.69 30.41 9.46
CA PHE A 107 -2.29 29.86 10.75
C PHE A 107 -2.93 30.61 11.93
N GLU A 108 -2.85 31.96 11.91
CA GLU A 108 -3.47 32.79 12.94
C GLU A 108 -4.99 32.62 12.98
N ALA A 109 -5.63 32.48 11.82
CA ALA A 109 -7.08 32.23 11.74
C ALA A 109 -7.46 30.89 12.38
N TYR A 110 -6.70 29.82 12.12
CA TYR A 110 -6.93 28.52 12.77
C TYR A 110 -6.73 28.59 14.28
N LYS A 111 -5.71 29.30 14.76
CA LYS A 111 -5.51 29.52 16.21
C LYS A 111 -6.68 30.28 16.84
N THR A 112 -7.20 31.28 16.13
CA THR A 112 -8.34 32.05 16.57
C THR A 112 -9.59 31.18 16.73
N ILE A 113 -9.85 30.29 15.78
CA ILE A 113 -10.98 29.36 15.85
C ILE A 113 -10.80 28.41 17.05
N GLN A 114 -9.59 27.87 17.26
CA GLN A 114 -9.31 26.96 18.37
C GLN A 114 -9.54 27.62 19.73
N ALA A 115 -9.23 28.90 19.85
CA ALA A 115 -9.39 29.67 21.08
C ALA A 115 -10.80 30.26 21.24
N SER A 116 -11.67 30.11 20.25
CA SER A 116 -13.02 30.68 20.29
C SER A 116 -14.01 29.80 21.05
N ASP A 117 -15.15 30.41 21.41
CA ASP A 117 -16.26 29.68 22.06
C ASP A 117 -16.88 28.63 21.12
N GLU A 118 -16.82 28.85 19.81
CA GLU A 118 -17.30 27.92 18.79
C GLU A 118 -16.60 26.56 18.88
N PHE A 119 -15.30 26.55 19.22
CA PHE A 119 -14.50 25.32 19.19
C PHE A 119 -15.12 24.20 20.03
N SER A 120 -15.61 24.52 21.22
CA SER A 120 -16.24 23.53 22.10
C SER A 120 -17.52 22.91 21.51
N SER A 121 -18.20 23.62 20.63
CA SER A 121 -19.43 23.17 19.98
C SER A 121 -19.19 22.43 18.64
N LEU A 122 -17.97 22.44 18.13
CA LEU A 122 -17.60 21.71 16.91
C LEU A 122 -17.67 20.20 17.13
N THR A 123 -17.89 19.44 16.06
CA THR A 123 -17.82 17.98 16.11
C THR A 123 -16.39 17.52 16.43
N GLN A 124 -16.24 16.29 16.91
CA GLN A 124 -14.91 15.71 17.18
C GLN A 124 -14.04 15.73 15.91
N ALA A 125 -14.62 15.41 14.75
CA ALA A 125 -13.91 15.46 13.48
C ALA A 125 -13.43 16.88 13.14
N GLN A 126 -14.27 17.87 13.31
CA GLN A 126 -13.91 19.28 13.05
C GLN A 126 -12.79 19.74 13.99
N LYS A 127 -12.87 19.40 15.28
CA LYS A 127 -11.80 19.69 16.25
C LYS A 127 -10.49 19.06 15.84
N LYS A 128 -10.54 17.80 15.39
CA LYS A 128 -9.36 17.06 14.94
C LYS A 128 -8.74 17.70 13.69
N CYS A 129 -9.55 18.13 12.74
CA CYS A 129 -9.07 18.87 11.57
C CYS A 129 -8.27 20.11 11.97
N ILE A 130 -8.78 20.88 12.91
CA ILE A 130 -8.09 22.10 13.39
C ILE A 130 -6.80 21.76 14.11
N THR A 131 -6.84 20.78 15.01
CA THR A 131 -5.66 20.36 15.78
C THR A 131 -4.57 19.81 14.86
N ASP A 132 -4.94 18.96 13.90
CA ASP A 132 -4.00 18.38 12.93
C ASP A 132 -3.44 19.46 12.01
N SER A 133 -4.26 20.40 11.55
CA SER A 133 -3.81 21.52 10.71
C SER A 133 -2.80 22.41 11.42
N LEU A 134 -3.03 22.71 12.70
CA LEU A 134 -2.08 23.49 13.50
C LEU A 134 -0.74 22.79 13.66
N ARG A 135 -0.75 21.48 13.90
CA ARG A 135 0.46 20.65 13.89
C ARG A 135 1.16 20.73 12.53
N ASP A 136 0.41 20.61 11.45
CA ASP A 136 0.96 20.57 10.09
C ASP A 136 1.55 21.93 9.68
N PHE A 137 1.01 23.06 10.15
CA PHE A 137 1.66 24.36 10.00
C PHE A 137 3.05 24.37 10.65
N GLU A 138 3.15 23.84 11.86
CA GLU A 138 4.44 23.72 12.57
C GLU A 138 5.42 22.84 11.77
N LEU A 139 4.96 21.69 11.26
CA LEU A 139 5.77 20.77 10.46
C LEU A 139 6.10 21.31 9.07
N SER A 140 5.41 22.33 8.61
CA SER A 140 5.70 23.04 7.36
C SER A 140 6.64 24.23 7.53
N GLY A 141 7.10 24.47 8.76
CA GLY A 141 8.08 25.52 9.06
C GLY A 141 7.48 26.88 9.27
N ILE A 142 6.24 27.01 9.75
CA ILE A 142 5.57 28.29 9.98
C ILE A 142 6.36 29.16 10.97
N GLY A 143 7.05 28.57 11.92
CA GLY A 143 7.86 29.26 12.92
C GLY A 143 9.30 29.55 12.52
N LEU A 144 9.71 29.14 11.31
CA LEU A 144 11.08 29.32 10.86
C LEU A 144 11.35 30.73 10.31
N PRO A 145 12.60 31.22 10.35
CA PRO A 145 13.00 32.43 9.62
C PRO A 145 12.75 32.32 8.12
N ALA A 146 12.58 33.45 7.45
CA ALA A 146 12.21 33.49 6.02
C ALA A 146 13.15 32.72 5.10
N ASP A 147 14.45 32.77 5.33
CA ASP A 147 15.45 32.01 4.54
C ASP A 147 15.33 30.50 4.71
N GLU A 148 15.06 30.04 5.93
CA GLU A 148 14.83 28.64 6.23
C GLU A 148 13.47 28.16 5.69
N GLN A 149 12.44 29.01 5.73
CA GLN A 149 11.15 28.72 5.10
C GLN A 149 11.32 28.51 3.58
N HIS A 150 12.11 29.33 2.94
CA HIS A 150 12.43 29.20 1.52
C HIS A 150 13.14 27.88 1.25
N ARG A 151 14.14 27.55 2.07
CA ARG A 151 14.88 26.28 1.96
C ARG A 151 13.96 25.07 2.15
N TYR A 152 13.03 25.13 3.11
CA TYR A 152 12.01 24.09 3.31
C TYR A 152 11.23 23.84 2.01
N GLY A 153 10.78 24.89 1.35
CA GLY A 153 10.05 24.80 0.08
C GLY A 153 10.88 24.16 -1.04
N GLU A 154 12.15 24.53 -1.14
CA GLU A 154 13.07 23.91 -2.13
C GLU A 154 13.24 22.41 -1.87
N ILE A 155 13.43 22.00 -0.61
CA ILE A 155 13.56 20.59 -0.21
C ILE A 155 12.28 19.82 -0.54
N SER A 156 11.12 20.35 -0.16
CA SER A 156 9.83 19.72 -0.39
C SER A 156 9.59 19.48 -1.91
N LYS A 157 9.87 20.47 -2.72
CA LYS A 157 9.79 20.37 -4.18
C LYS A 157 10.73 19.29 -4.72
N ARG A 158 12.00 19.33 -4.30
CA ARG A 158 13.01 18.36 -4.77
C ARG A 158 12.67 16.93 -4.35
N MET A 159 12.16 16.73 -3.13
CA MET A 159 11.77 15.41 -2.64
C MET A 159 10.61 14.83 -3.46
N SER A 160 9.65 15.64 -3.86
CA SER A 160 8.56 15.22 -4.75
C SER A 160 9.09 14.74 -6.10
N GLU A 161 10.03 15.49 -6.69
CA GLU A 161 10.69 15.12 -7.94
C GLU A 161 11.48 13.81 -7.81
N LEU A 162 12.25 13.66 -6.72
CA LEU A 162 13.06 12.47 -6.46
C LEU A 162 12.22 11.22 -6.28
N GLY A 163 11.10 11.32 -5.57
CA GLY A 163 10.17 10.20 -5.40
C GLY A 163 9.60 9.73 -6.74
N SER A 164 9.20 10.67 -7.59
CA SER A 164 8.68 10.35 -8.92
C SER A 164 9.76 9.71 -9.81
N GLN A 165 10.97 10.25 -9.81
CA GLN A 165 12.09 9.70 -10.59
C GLN A 165 12.45 8.29 -10.10
N PHE A 166 12.46 8.07 -8.79
CA PHE A 166 12.70 6.74 -8.22
C PHE A 166 11.67 5.72 -8.72
N SER A 167 10.41 6.06 -8.63
CA SER A 167 9.31 5.21 -9.09
C SER A 167 9.39 4.91 -10.59
N ASN A 168 9.69 5.92 -11.39
CA ASN A 168 9.86 5.77 -12.83
C ASN A 168 11.03 4.85 -13.17
N ASN A 169 12.15 4.98 -12.48
CA ASN A 169 13.31 4.11 -12.69
C ASN A 169 13.00 2.65 -12.37
N VAL A 170 12.26 2.39 -11.30
CA VAL A 170 11.84 1.02 -10.95
C VAL A 170 10.90 0.45 -12.02
N LEU A 171 9.92 1.24 -12.46
CA LEU A 171 9.01 0.82 -13.53
C LEU A 171 9.76 0.50 -14.83
N ASP A 172 10.64 1.41 -15.26
CA ASP A 172 11.39 1.25 -16.49
C ASP A 172 12.39 0.09 -16.43
N ALA A 173 13.03 -0.12 -15.27
CA ALA A 173 13.91 -1.26 -15.04
C ALA A 173 13.14 -2.60 -15.09
N THR A 174 11.92 -2.60 -14.59
CA THR A 174 11.05 -3.79 -14.64
C THR A 174 10.62 -4.09 -16.07
N MET A 175 10.16 -3.08 -16.80
CA MET A 175 9.69 -3.20 -18.19
C MET A 175 10.82 -3.39 -19.19
N GLY A 176 12.02 -2.95 -18.87
CA GLY A 176 13.19 -2.96 -19.75
C GLY A 176 13.94 -4.29 -19.80
N TRP A 177 13.41 -5.33 -19.16
CA TRP A 177 14.03 -6.65 -19.19
C TRP A 177 13.03 -7.71 -19.60
N SER A 178 13.46 -8.62 -20.47
CA SER A 178 12.69 -9.82 -20.81
C SER A 178 13.64 -10.95 -21.23
N LYS A 179 13.16 -12.16 -21.13
CA LYS A 179 13.87 -13.37 -21.58
C LYS A 179 12.98 -14.13 -22.54
N HIS A 180 13.43 -14.21 -23.79
CA HIS A 180 12.76 -15.01 -24.83
C HIS A 180 13.25 -16.45 -24.78
N ILE A 181 12.33 -17.39 -24.69
CA ILE A 181 12.60 -18.82 -24.63
C ILE A 181 11.83 -19.50 -25.76
N THR A 182 12.53 -20.31 -26.55
CA THR A 182 11.94 -21.05 -27.66
C THR A 182 11.73 -22.53 -27.34
N ASP A 183 12.52 -23.10 -26.44
CA ASP A 183 12.44 -24.49 -26.01
C ASP A 183 11.67 -24.62 -24.70
N GLU A 184 10.48 -25.19 -24.75
CA GLU A 184 9.62 -25.41 -23.58
C GLU A 184 10.30 -26.23 -22.48
N LYS A 185 11.29 -27.06 -22.82
CA LYS A 185 12.06 -27.86 -21.83
C LYS A 185 12.78 -26.98 -20.81
N GLU A 186 13.15 -25.75 -21.20
CA GLU A 186 13.77 -24.81 -20.28
C GLU A 186 12.81 -24.34 -19.17
N LEU A 187 11.48 -24.53 -19.39
CA LEU A 187 10.42 -24.17 -18.44
C LEU A 187 9.87 -25.39 -17.69
N ALA A 188 10.59 -26.50 -17.69
CA ALA A 188 10.17 -27.72 -16.99
C ALA A 188 9.86 -27.42 -15.52
N GLY A 189 8.77 -27.97 -14.99
CA GLY A 189 8.30 -27.75 -13.63
C GLY A 189 7.32 -26.60 -13.46
N MET A 190 7.25 -25.71 -14.45
CA MET A 190 6.34 -24.57 -14.42
C MET A 190 4.87 -25.03 -14.54
N PRO A 191 3.94 -24.36 -13.81
CA PRO A 191 2.52 -24.63 -13.96
C PRO A 191 2.03 -24.30 -15.36
N GLU A 192 1.01 -25.02 -15.84
CA GLU A 192 0.39 -24.78 -17.16
C GLU A 192 -0.08 -23.33 -17.32
N SER A 193 -0.63 -22.75 -16.25
CA SER A 193 -1.08 -21.35 -16.25
C SER A 193 0.06 -20.38 -16.53
N ALA A 194 1.22 -20.61 -15.93
CA ALA A 194 2.40 -19.77 -16.11
C ALA A 194 3.00 -19.92 -17.51
N ILE A 195 3.01 -21.15 -18.04
CA ILE A 195 3.46 -21.43 -19.43
C ILE A 195 2.53 -20.74 -20.42
N ALA A 196 1.22 -20.84 -20.21
CA ALA A 196 0.23 -20.18 -21.07
C ALA A 196 0.38 -18.66 -21.05
N ALA A 197 0.62 -18.07 -19.87
CA ALA A 197 0.86 -16.64 -19.73
C ALA A 197 2.14 -16.19 -20.44
N ALA A 198 3.21 -16.98 -20.35
CA ALA A 198 4.47 -16.69 -21.03
C ALA A 198 4.32 -16.79 -22.56
N LYS A 199 3.53 -17.74 -23.04
CA LYS A 199 3.21 -17.89 -24.46
C LYS A 199 2.41 -16.69 -24.96
N ALA A 200 1.38 -16.28 -24.23
CA ALA A 200 0.58 -15.11 -24.57
C ALA A 200 1.42 -13.82 -24.60
N ALA A 201 2.36 -13.67 -23.67
CA ALA A 201 3.27 -12.54 -23.64
C ALA A 201 4.19 -12.50 -24.87
N ALA A 202 4.67 -13.66 -25.32
CA ALA A 202 5.46 -13.77 -26.55
C ALA A 202 4.63 -13.41 -27.79
N GLU A 203 3.42 -13.94 -27.91
CA GLU A 203 2.50 -13.65 -29.01
C GLU A 203 2.18 -12.16 -29.11
N ALA A 204 1.99 -11.47 -27.98
CA ALA A 204 1.75 -10.03 -27.92
C ALA A 204 2.92 -9.21 -28.50
N LYS A 205 4.12 -9.76 -28.48
CA LYS A 205 5.33 -9.15 -29.08
C LYS A 205 5.70 -9.76 -30.44
N GLU A 206 4.78 -10.53 -31.02
CA GLU A 206 4.99 -11.20 -32.30
C GLU A 206 6.21 -12.14 -32.30
N LEU A 207 6.44 -12.80 -31.16
CA LEU A 207 7.51 -13.79 -30.98
C LEU A 207 6.94 -15.21 -30.90
N GLU A 208 7.69 -16.18 -31.43
CA GLU A 208 7.40 -17.58 -31.22
C GLU A 208 7.95 -18.03 -29.86
N GLY A 209 7.29 -19.00 -29.22
CA GLY A 209 7.72 -19.53 -27.94
C GLY A 209 7.15 -18.78 -26.76
N TYR A 210 8.02 -18.41 -25.83
CA TYR A 210 7.67 -17.91 -24.49
C TYR A 210 8.46 -16.67 -24.17
N LEU A 211 7.82 -15.73 -23.46
CA LEU A 211 8.49 -14.51 -22.97
C LEU A 211 8.29 -14.41 -21.48
N LEU A 212 9.42 -14.35 -20.75
CA LEU A 212 9.45 -14.10 -19.31
C LEU A 212 9.80 -12.62 -19.05
N THR A 213 9.15 -12.03 -18.07
CA THR A 213 9.37 -10.64 -17.65
C THR A 213 9.65 -10.58 -16.14
N LEU A 214 9.90 -9.39 -15.62
CA LEU A 214 10.12 -9.20 -14.18
C LEU A 214 8.86 -8.79 -13.42
N ASP A 215 7.72 -8.77 -14.07
CA ASP A 215 6.43 -8.64 -13.38
C ASP A 215 6.21 -9.86 -12.49
N ILE A 216 5.64 -9.65 -11.32
CA ILE A 216 5.43 -10.73 -10.35
C ILE A 216 4.72 -11.95 -10.95
N PRO A 217 3.63 -11.81 -11.74
CA PRO A 217 2.99 -12.99 -12.34
C PRO A 217 3.89 -13.82 -13.26
N SER A 218 4.94 -13.23 -13.83
CA SER A 218 5.93 -13.92 -14.65
C SER A 218 7.12 -14.41 -13.82
N TYR A 219 7.65 -13.56 -12.96
CA TYR A 219 8.84 -13.81 -12.15
C TYR A 219 8.61 -14.87 -11.06
N LEU A 220 7.54 -14.74 -10.29
CA LEU A 220 7.29 -15.59 -9.12
C LEU A 220 7.13 -17.07 -9.46
N PRO A 221 6.39 -17.47 -10.52
CA PRO A 221 6.30 -18.89 -10.90
C PRO A 221 7.64 -19.52 -11.29
N VAL A 222 8.54 -18.76 -11.91
CA VAL A 222 9.89 -19.25 -12.24
C VAL A 222 10.65 -19.56 -10.95
N MET A 223 10.65 -18.64 -10.00
CA MET A 223 11.36 -18.79 -8.72
C MET A 223 10.80 -19.91 -7.87
N THR A 224 9.49 -20.18 -7.99
CA THR A 224 8.79 -21.18 -7.18
C THR A 224 8.84 -22.58 -7.79
N TYR A 225 8.69 -22.68 -9.11
CA TYR A 225 8.40 -23.96 -9.76
C TYR A 225 9.40 -24.40 -10.83
N CYS A 226 10.18 -23.49 -11.40
CA CYS A 226 11.04 -23.86 -12.53
C CYS A 226 12.22 -24.72 -12.09
N ASP A 227 12.36 -25.91 -12.71
CA ASP A 227 13.44 -26.84 -12.40
C ASP A 227 14.80 -26.34 -12.91
N ASN A 228 14.82 -25.39 -13.84
CA ASN A 228 16.04 -24.86 -14.43
C ASN A 228 16.71 -23.85 -13.49
N GLN A 229 17.71 -24.31 -12.77
CA GLN A 229 18.46 -23.51 -11.80
C GLN A 229 19.10 -22.27 -12.45
N ALA A 230 19.69 -22.43 -13.62
CA ALA A 230 20.33 -21.32 -14.34
C ALA A 230 19.32 -20.21 -14.69
N LEU A 231 18.10 -20.59 -15.04
CA LEU A 231 17.04 -19.63 -15.34
C LEU A 231 16.57 -18.92 -14.07
N ARG A 232 16.42 -19.62 -12.95
CA ARG A 232 16.09 -19.01 -11.67
C ARG A 232 17.17 -18.00 -11.26
N GLU A 233 18.44 -18.35 -11.38
CA GLU A 233 19.57 -17.47 -11.08
C GLU A 233 19.52 -16.20 -11.93
N GLU A 234 19.30 -16.33 -13.23
CA GLU A 234 19.22 -15.20 -14.17
C GLU A 234 18.06 -14.23 -13.82
N LEU A 235 16.88 -14.78 -13.57
CA LEU A 235 15.72 -13.96 -13.21
C LEU A 235 15.92 -13.32 -11.84
N TYR A 236 16.42 -14.05 -10.87
CA TYR A 236 16.71 -13.52 -9.53
C TYR A 236 17.70 -12.36 -9.61
N GLN A 237 18.81 -12.56 -10.29
CA GLN A 237 19.82 -11.52 -10.47
C GLN A 237 19.25 -10.29 -11.15
N SER A 238 18.48 -10.48 -12.21
CA SER A 238 17.87 -9.38 -12.95
C SER A 238 16.84 -8.61 -12.10
N TYR A 239 16.09 -9.32 -11.28
CA TYR A 239 15.07 -8.72 -10.41
C TYR A 239 15.66 -7.93 -9.25
N VAL A 240 16.60 -8.51 -8.50
CA VAL A 240 17.16 -7.86 -7.29
C VAL A 240 18.18 -6.78 -7.59
N THR A 241 18.57 -6.61 -8.84
CA THR A 241 19.50 -5.55 -9.29
C THR A 241 18.81 -4.45 -10.08
N ARG A 242 17.47 -4.48 -10.15
CA ARG A 242 16.70 -3.46 -10.88
C ARG A 242 17.03 -2.06 -10.36
N ALA A 243 17.09 -1.12 -11.28
CA ALA A 243 17.30 0.30 -11.00
C ALA A 243 18.58 0.57 -10.18
N SER A 244 19.68 -0.12 -10.52
CA SER A 244 20.92 -0.05 -9.75
C SER A 244 22.17 0.00 -10.63
N ASP A 245 23.32 -0.02 -9.96
CA ASP A 245 24.66 -0.08 -10.53
C ASP A 245 25.11 -1.51 -10.87
N ARG A 246 24.27 -2.50 -10.67
CA ARG A 246 24.56 -3.93 -10.86
C ARG A 246 23.55 -4.57 -11.80
N GLY A 247 23.90 -5.78 -12.26
CA GLY A 247 23.02 -6.60 -13.08
C GLY A 247 23.08 -6.30 -14.57
N PRO A 248 22.19 -6.90 -15.38
CA PRO A 248 22.23 -6.79 -16.84
C PRO A 248 22.00 -5.37 -17.37
N ASN A 249 21.29 -4.54 -16.62
CA ASN A 249 21.03 -3.12 -16.97
C ASN A 249 21.76 -2.16 -16.03
N ALA A 250 22.92 -2.57 -15.49
CA ALA A 250 23.72 -1.76 -14.57
C ALA A 250 23.94 -0.34 -15.09
N GLY A 251 23.65 0.64 -14.21
CA GLY A 251 23.81 2.06 -14.53
C GLY A 251 22.66 2.67 -15.34
N LYS A 252 21.76 1.84 -15.87
CA LYS A 252 20.56 2.31 -16.54
C LYS A 252 19.41 2.37 -15.53
N TRP A 253 18.75 3.49 -15.42
CA TRP A 253 17.71 3.76 -14.42
C TRP A 253 18.21 3.60 -12.98
N ASP A 254 19.45 3.96 -12.71
CA ASP A 254 20.13 3.77 -11.43
C ASP A 254 19.63 4.76 -10.36
N ASN A 255 19.10 4.25 -9.26
CA ASN A 255 18.57 5.03 -8.15
C ASN A 255 19.60 5.39 -7.07
N THR A 256 20.87 5.02 -7.24
CA THR A 256 21.92 5.24 -6.21
C THR A 256 21.98 6.70 -5.76
N GLU A 257 22.10 7.62 -6.69
CA GLU A 257 22.20 9.05 -6.38
C GLU A 257 20.89 9.62 -5.84
N LEU A 258 19.75 9.10 -6.30
CA LEU A 258 18.44 9.53 -5.82
C LEU A 258 18.24 9.15 -4.34
N ILE A 259 18.68 7.98 -3.94
CA ILE A 259 18.64 7.53 -2.55
C ILE A 259 19.52 8.42 -1.68
N ALA A 260 20.75 8.67 -2.11
CA ALA A 260 21.71 9.53 -1.39
C ALA A 260 21.15 10.94 -1.18
N GLU A 261 20.60 11.55 -2.20
CA GLU A 261 20.02 12.88 -2.13
C GLU A 261 18.79 12.92 -1.23
N GLN A 262 17.91 11.92 -1.31
CA GLN A 262 16.73 11.83 -0.44
C GLN A 262 17.11 11.77 1.03
N LEU A 263 18.07 10.92 1.39
CA LEU A 263 18.52 10.78 2.79
C LEU A 263 19.11 12.10 3.32
N LYS A 264 19.89 12.78 2.49
CA LYS A 264 20.48 14.09 2.85
C LYS A 264 19.40 15.14 3.08
N LEU A 265 18.42 15.23 2.19
CA LEU A 265 17.34 16.21 2.27
C LEU A 265 16.38 15.90 3.45
N ARG A 266 16.11 14.65 3.71
CA ARG A 266 15.30 14.21 4.85
C ARG A 266 15.97 14.60 6.17
N PHE A 267 17.25 14.40 6.29
CA PHE A 267 18.01 14.81 7.47
C PHE A 267 17.97 16.34 7.66
N GLU A 268 18.22 17.08 6.58
CA GLU A 268 18.23 18.56 6.60
C GLU A 268 16.88 19.11 7.06
N ILE A 269 15.77 18.60 6.50
CA ILE A 269 14.42 19.08 6.85
C ILE A 269 14.06 18.74 8.29
N ALA A 270 14.44 17.55 8.77
CA ALA A 270 14.20 17.15 10.16
C ALA A 270 14.94 18.08 11.14
N ARG A 271 16.21 18.33 10.89
CA ARG A 271 17.03 19.23 11.72
C ARG A 271 16.51 20.66 11.70
N MET A 272 16.09 21.13 10.55
CA MET A 272 15.50 22.46 10.38
C MET A 272 14.26 22.63 11.27
N LEU A 273 13.45 21.60 11.41
CA LEU A 273 12.24 21.61 12.23
C LEU A 273 12.47 21.29 13.71
N GLY A 274 13.73 21.10 14.13
CA GLY A 274 14.09 20.86 15.52
C GLY A 274 14.16 19.41 15.94
N PHE A 275 14.04 18.48 15.00
CA PHE A 275 14.20 17.05 15.26
C PHE A 275 15.67 16.64 15.12
N ASN A 276 16.11 15.66 15.90
CA ASN A 276 17.47 15.15 15.80
C ASN A 276 17.68 14.32 14.54
N THR A 277 16.66 13.56 14.12
CA THR A 277 16.71 12.66 12.98
C THR A 277 15.39 12.73 12.20
N PHE A 278 15.42 12.22 10.97
CA PHE A 278 14.20 12.07 10.19
C PHE A 278 13.24 11.05 10.82
N SER A 279 13.74 10.05 11.54
CA SER A 279 12.90 9.10 12.27
C SER A 279 12.03 9.80 13.32
N GLU A 280 12.58 10.74 14.08
CA GLU A 280 11.79 11.55 15.02
C GLU A 280 10.71 12.35 14.30
N LYS A 281 11.07 13.01 13.20
CA LYS A 281 10.11 13.78 12.40
C LYS A 281 8.98 12.89 11.91
N SER A 282 9.31 11.72 11.40
CA SER A 282 8.33 10.74 10.91
C SER A 282 7.29 10.40 11.96
N LEU A 283 7.71 10.23 13.22
CA LEU A 283 6.82 9.85 14.31
C LEU A 283 5.91 10.97 14.79
N ALA A 284 6.17 12.21 14.42
CA ALA A 284 5.34 13.35 14.83
C ALA A 284 3.87 13.22 14.42
N THR A 285 3.57 12.41 13.40
CA THR A 285 2.22 12.17 12.88
C THR A 285 1.75 10.73 13.07
N LYS A 286 2.43 9.95 13.92
CA LYS A 286 2.16 8.51 14.10
C LYS A 286 1.77 8.17 15.53
N MET A 287 1.33 6.93 15.76
CA MET A 287 1.00 6.41 17.09
C MET A 287 2.24 6.21 17.95
N ALA A 288 3.31 5.63 17.36
CA ALA A 288 4.59 5.47 18.06
C ALA A 288 5.17 6.84 18.41
N GLU A 289 5.69 6.97 19.60
CA GLU A 289 6.10 8.27 20.13
C GLU A 289 7.60 8.57 19.96
N THR A 290 8.45 7.54 20.11
CA THR A 290 9.90 7.71 20.08
C THR A 290 10.58 6.68 19.19
N PRO A 291 11.77 7.00 18.60
CA PRO A 291 12.56 6.02 17.85
C PRO A 291 12.92 4.78 18.68
N GLU A 292 13.20 4.97 19.98
CA GLU A 292 13.52 3.88 20.90
C GLU A 292 12.35 2.90 21.06
N GLN A 293 11.13 3.41 21.08
CA GLN A 293 9.92 2.57 21.14
C GLN A 293 9.81 1.68 19.90
N VAL A 294 10.04 2.23 18.72
CA VAL A 294 9.98 1.49 17.46
C VAL A 294 11.08 0.44 17.39
N LEU A 295 12.33 0.83 17.66
CA LEU A 295 13.46 -0.09 17.65
C LEU A 295 13.32 -1.19 18.69
N GLY A 296 12.84 -0.84 19.89
CA GLY A 296 12.55 -1.81 20.95
C GLY A 296 11.53 -2.85 20.50
N PHE A 297 10.44 -2.40 19.91
CA PHE A 297 9.39 -3.27 19.37
C PHE A 297 9.94 -4.24 18.30
N LEU A 298 10.69 -3.72 17.33
CA LEU A 298 11.25 -4.52 16.24
C LEU A 298 12.29 -5.52 16.75
N ASN A 299 13.18 -5.09 17.64
CA ASN A 299 14.21 -5.95 18.20
C ASN A 299 13.63 -7.04 19.12
N ASP A 300 12.63 -6.73 19.92
CA ASP A 300 11.95 -7.72 20.77
C ASP A 300 11.28 -8.81 19.93
N LEU A 301 10.63 -8.40 18.84
CA LEU A 301 10.01 -9.34 17.92
C LEU A 301 11.06 -10.22 17.23
N ALA A 302 12.20 -9.64 16.85
CA ALA A 302 13.31 -10.37 16.26
C ALA A 302 13.88 -11.44 17.22
N VAL A 303 14.04 -11.11 18.49
CA VAL A 303 14.49 -12.06 19.53
C VAL A 303 13.54 -13.25 19.62
N LYS A 304 12.25 -13.03 19.52
CA LYS A 304 11.22 -14.09 19.58
C LYS A 304 11.19 -14.95 18.32
N ALA A 305 11.35 -14.34 17.15
CA ALA A 305 11.21 -15.04 15.87
C ALA A 305 12.49 -15.73 15.38
N LYS A 306 13.68 -15.20 15.71
CA LYS A 306 14.94 -15.68 15.15
C LYS A 306 15.25 -17.15 15.43
N PRO A 307 15.11 -17.69 16.66
CA PRO A 307 15.38 -19.11 16.90
C PRO A 307 14.56 -20.03 16.00
N GLN A 308 13.30 -19.74 15.83
CA GLN A 308 12.41 -20.52 14.94
C GLN A 308 12.81 -20.35 13.47
N GLY A 309 13.16 -19.14 13.04
CA GLY A 309 13.64 -18.89 11.68
C GLY A 309 14.91 -19.66 11.35
N VAL A 310 15.85 -19.75 12.30
CA VAL A 310 17.07 -20.56 12.15
C VAL A 310 16.72 -22.03 11.98
N ARG A 311 15.78 -22.55 12.78
CA ARG A 311 15.32 -23.94 12.65
C ARG A 311 14.66 -24.19 11.29
N GLU A 312 13.83 -23.27 10.84
CA GLU A 312 13.15 -23.38 9.54
C GLU A 312 14.14 -23.43 8.37
N VAL A 313 15.18 -22.62 8.38
CA VAL A 313 16.25 -22.64 7.36
C VAL A 313 17.02 -23.95 7.40
N GLU A 314 17.37 -24.45 8.59
CA GLU A 314 18.09 -25.71 8.73
C GLU A 314 17.24 -26.91 8.26
N GLU A 315 15.96 -26.92 8.59
CA GLU A 315 15.03 -27.94 8.10
C GLU A 315 14.92 -27.92 6.58
N LEU A 316 14.88 -26.74 5.97
CA LEU A 316 14.88 -26.58 4.51
C LEU A 316 16.18 -27.14 3.89
N ARG A 317 17.32 -26.81 4.50
CA ARG A 317 18.64 -27.27 4.03
C ARG A 317 18.74 -28.79 4.08
N GLN A 318 18.33 -29.41 5.20
CA GLN A 318 18.31 -30.86 5.36
C GLN A 318 17.36 -31.53 4.36
N PHE A 319 16.19 -30.95 4.13
CA PHE A 319 15.23 -31.44 3.15
C PHE A 319 15.83 -31.44 1.73
N ALA A 320 16.43 -30.34 1.32
CA ALA A 320 17.03 -30.20 -0.02
C ALA A 320 18.18 -31.19 -0.23
N GLU A 321 19.00 -31.40 0.80
CA GLU A 321 20.10 -32.38 0.75
C GLU A 321 19.58 -33.81 0.67
N LYS A 322 18.65 -34.18 1.55
CA LYS A 322 18.11 -35.54 1.63
C LYS A 322 17.30 -35.94 0.40
N GLU A 323 16.41 -35.09 -0.06
CA GLU A 323 15.46 -35.41 -1.13
C GLU A 323 16.00 -35.11 -2.53
N PHE A 324 16.91 -34.14 -2.67
CA PHE A 324 17.40 -33.66 -3.97
C PHE A 324 18.92 -33.68 -4.11
N GLY A 325 19.66 -34.06 -3.06
CA GLY A 325 21.11 -34.09 -3.10
C GLY A 325 21.78 -32.71 -3.19
N VAL A 326 21.05 -31.67 -2.85
CA VAL A 326 21.53 -30.28 -2.88
C VAL A 326 22.25 -29.96 -1.59
N THR A 327 23.55 -29.69 -1.67
CA THR A 327 24.40 -29.41 -0.49
C THR A 327 24.55 -27.92 -0.23
N GLU A 328 24.26 -27.06 -1.22
CA GLU A 328 24.39 -25.63 -1.12
C GLU A 328 23.12 -24.97 -1.67
N LEU A 329 22.42 -24.22 -0.82
CA LEU A 329 21.23 -23.45 -1.21
C LEU A 329 21.62 -22.01 -1.51
N ASN A 330 21.35 -21.59 -2.75
CA ASN A 330 21.48 -20.20 -3.15
C ASN A 330 20.15 -19.47 -2.92
N LEU A 331 20.16 -18.14 -2.93
CA LEU A 331 18.95 -17.35 -2.70
C LEU A 331 17.87 -17.60 -3.77
N TRP A 332 18.28 -17.91 -5.01
CA TRP A 332 17.33 -18.28 -6.08
C TRP A 332 16.80 -19.71 -5.96
N ASP A 333 17.29 -20.49 -4.98
CA ASP A 333 16.82 -21.84 -4.70
C ASP A 333 15.83 -21.90 -3.53
N ILE A 334 15.80 -20.88 -2.68
CA ILE A 334 15.02 -20.88 -1.44
C ILE A 334 13.53 -21.07 -1.70
N GLY A 335 12.95 -20.27 -2.59
CA GLY A 335 11.53 -20.38 -2.93
C GLY A 335 11.18 -21.71 -3.59
N TYR A 336 12.05 -22.19 -4.46
CA TYR A 336 11.88 -23.46 -5.17
C TYR A 336 11.85 -24.66 -4.21
N TYR A 337 12.86 -24.80 -3.35
CA TYR A 337 12.91 -25.92 -2.40
C TYR A 337 11.92 -25.74 -1.24
N SER A 338 11.58 -24.53 -0.87
CA SER A 338 10.51 -24.28 0.10
C SER A 338 9.17 -24.81 -0.39
N GLU A 339 8.85 -24.60 -1.67
CA GLU A 339 7.63 -25.15 -2.27
C GLU A 339 7.66 -26.68 -2.32
N LYS A 340 8.79 -27.27 -2.67
CA LYS A 340 8.99 -28.73 -2.63
C LYS A 340 8.80 -29.29 -1.22
N GLN A 341 9.37 -28.63 -0.21
CA GLN A 341 9.23 -29.03 1.19
C GLN A 341 7.76 -28.90 1.65
N LYS A 342 7.11 -27.84 1.31
CA LYS A 342 5.69 -27.62 1.62
C LYS A 342 4.83 -28.74 1.03
N GLN A 343 5.04 -29.07 -0.25
CA GLN A 343 4.33 -30.16 -0.90
C GLN A 343 4.62 -31.53 -0.24
N HIS A 344 5.85 -31.75 0.18
CA HIS A 344 6.26 -32.97 0.86
C HIS A 344 5.59 -33.10 2.24
N LEU A 345 5.56 -32.02 3.02
CA LEU A 345 5.02 -32.02 4.39
C LEU A 345 3.49 -31.99 4.44
N PHE A 346 2.85 -31.26 3.55
CA PHE A 346 1.43 -30.97 3.61
C PHE A 346 0.63 -31.55 2.44
N GLU A 347 1.31 -32.07 1.44
CA GLU A 347 0.71 -32.68 0.25
C GLU A 347 -0.25 -31.73 -0.50
N ILE A 348 0.10 -30.42 -0.54
CA ILE A 348 -0.68 -29.38 -1.20
C ILE A 348 0.23 -28.35 -1.83
N SER A 349 -0.21 -27.79 -2.96
CA SER A 349 0.43 -26.65 -3.59
C SER A 349 -0.60 -25.55 -3.85
N ASP A 350 -0.14 -24.32 -4.07
CA ASP A 350 -1.01 -23.23 -4.44
C ASP A 350 -1.72 -23.49 -5.78
N GLU A 351 -1.07 -24.23 -6.69
CA GLU A 351 -1.67 -24.61 -7.98
C GLU A 351 -2.82 -25.61 -7.82
N ASP A 352 -2.80 -26.45 -6.79
CA ASP A 352 -3.91 -27.35 -6.50
C ASP A 352 -5.16 -26.57 -6.03
N LEU A 353 -4.97 -25.47 -5.34
CA LEU A 353 -6.04 -24.62 -4.82
C LEU A 353 -6.59 -23.64 -5.86
N ARG A 354 -5.76 -23.23 -6.82
CA ARG A 354 -6.11 -22.21 -7.82
C ARG A 354 -7.45 -22.48 -8.53
N PRO A 355 -7.80 -23.70 -8.97
CA PRO A 355 -9.09 -23.96 -9.61
C PRO A 355 -10.31 -23.62 -8.74
N TYR A 356 -10.15 -23.54 -7.44
CA TYR A 356 -11.23 -23.22 -6.50
C TYR A 356 -11.38 -21.74 -6.21
N PHE A 357 -10.49 -20.89 -6.72
CA PHE A 357 -10.54 -19.45 -6.54
C PHE A 357 -10.66 -18.70 -7.87
N PRO A 358 -11.73 -18.96 -8.66
CA PRO A 358 -11.97 -18.12 -9.82
C PRO A 358 -12.31 -16.69 -9.37
N GLU A 359 -11.94 -15.71 -10.18
CA GLU A 359 -12.14 -14.29 -9.89
C GLU A 359 -13.55 -14.00 -9.38
N SER A 360 -14.56 -14.43 -10.12
CA SER A 360 -15.96 -14.16 -9.77
C SER A 360 -16.33 -14.67 -8.40
N LYS A 361 -15.84 -15.83 -8.00
CA LYS A 361 -16.12 -16.43 -6.70
C LYS A 361 -15.37 -15.73 -5.58
N ALA A 362 -14.09 -15.43 -5.79
CA ALA A 362 -13.28 -14.71 -4.80
C ALA A 362 -13.88 -13.32 -4.52
N VAL A 363 -14.26 -12.60 -5.56
CA VAL A 363 -14.87 -11.26 -5.44
C VAL A 363 -16.24 -11.34 -4.77
N SER A 364 -17.11 -12.24 -5.21
CA SER A 364 -18.44 -12.42 -4.59
C SER A 364 -18.33 -12.88 -3.13
N GLY A 365 -17.34 -13.72 -2.83
CA GLY A 365 -17.06 -14.18 -1.47
C GLY A 365 -16.62 -13.05 -0.54
N LEU A 366 -15.78 -12.16 -1.06
CA LEU A 366 -15.38 -10.94 -0.37
C LEU A 366 -16.63 -10.10 -0.01
N PHE A 367 -17.53 -9.91 -0.96
CA PHE A 367 -18.76 -9.14 -0.74
C PHE A 367 -19.69 -9.83 0.27
N GLU A 368 -19.71 -11.15 0.29
CA GLU A 368 -20.48 -11.92 1.28
C GLU A 368 -19.90 -11.75 2.70
N VAL A 369 -18.58 -11.73 2.85
CA VAL A 369 -17.95 -11.41 4.14
C VAL A 369 -18.38 -10.02 4.60
N LEU A 370 -18.33 -9.04 3.72
CA LEU A 370 -18.72 -7.66 4.02
C LEU A 370 -20.19 -7.59 4.49
N ASN A 371 -21.06 -8.35 3.85
CA ASN A 371 -22.46 -8.43 4.22
C ASN A 371 -22.66 -9.08 5.60
N ARG A 372 -22.05 -10.24 5.83
CA ARG A 372 -22.22 -10.97 7.09
C ARG A 372 -21.61 -10.25 8.28
N VAL A 373 -20.46 -9.62 8.10
CA VAL A 373 -19.76 -8.93 9.20
C VAL A 373 -20.31 -7.55 9.46
N PHE A 374 -20.55 -6.76 8.40
CA PHE A 374 -20.89 -5.34 8.52
C PHE A 374 -22.27 -4.97 8.01
N GLY A 375 -23.01 -5.91 7.42
CA GLY A 375 -24.37 -5.63 6.91
C GLY A 375 -24.40 -4.83 5.62
N MET A 376 -23.31 -4.76 4.88
CA MET A 376 -23.20 -4.01 3.64
C MET A 376 -23.48 -4.88 2.42
N SER A 377 -24.08 -4.29 1.38
CA SER A 377 -24.31 -4.93 0.06
C SER A 377 -23.48 -4.24 -0.98
N VAL A 378 -22.95 -5.00 -1.93
CA VAL A 378 -22.14 -4.47 -3.03
C VAL A 378 -22.81 -4.81 -4.35
N LYS A 379 -22.96 -3.81 -5.21
CA LYS A 379 -23.59 -3.95 -6.53
C LYS A 379 -22.67 -3.39 -7.60
N GLU A 380 -22.45 -4.14 -8.68
CA GLU A 380 -21.71 -3.64 -9.83
C GLU A 380 -22.53 -2.59 -10.58
N ARG A 381 -21.87 -1.50 -10.97
CA ARG A 381 -22.47 -0.47 -11.83
C ARG A 381 -21.77 -0.52 -13.18
N GLU A 382 -22.53 -0.86 -14.21
CA GLU A 382 -22.03 -0.87 -15.58
C GLU A 382 -22.08 0.51 -16.23
N GLY A 383 -21.31 0.71 -17.29
CA GLY A 383 -21.30 1.94 -18.06
C GLY A 383 -20.53 3.10 -17.45
N VAL A 384 -19.77 2.83 -16.37
CA VAL A 384 -18.89 3.84 -15.77
C VAL A 384 -17.62 3.97 -16.62
N ASP A 385 -17.22 5.20 -16.89
CA ASP A 385 -16.00 5.50 -17.63
C ASP A 385 -14.78 5.11 -16.82
N THR A 386 -13.92 4.27 -17.40
CA THR A 386 -12.70 3.79 -16.77
C THR A 386 -11.50 3.93 -17.71
N TRP A 387 -10.29 3.64 -17.20
CA TRP A 387 -9.05 3.74 -17.96
C TRP A 387 -8.70 2.49 -18.76
N HIS A 388 -9.35 1.36 -18.48
CA HIS A 388 -9.11 0.10 -19.18
C HIS A 388 -10.37 -0.75 -19.15
N LYS A 389 -10.58 -1.54 -20.20
CA LYS A 389 -11.77 -2.40 -20.36
C LYS A 389 -11.95 -3.46 -19.27
N SER A 390 -10.86 -3.87 -18.60
CA SER A 390 -10.90 -4.87 -17.52
C SER A 390 -11.27 -4.28 -16.16
N VAL A 391 -11.33 -2.96 -16.03
CA VAL A 391 -11.67 -2.29 -14.78
C VAL A 391 -13.17 -2.32 -14.55
N ARG A 392 -13.57 -2.72 -13.35
CA ARG A 392 -14.97 -2.78 -12.94
C ARG A 392 -15.25 -1.72 -11.88
N PHE A 393 -16.53 -1.34 -11.75
CA PHE A 393 -16.95 -0.33 -10.78
C PHE A 393 -18.13 -0.85 -9.95
N PHE A 394 -18.09 -0.57 -8.64
CA PHE A 394 -19.07 -1.09 -7.68
C PHE A 394 -19.53 0.00 -6.72
N ASP A 395 -20.79 -0.13 -6.28
CA ASP A 395 -21.38 0.69 -5.22
C ASP A 395 -21.60 -0.15 -3.97
N ILE A 396 -21.40 0.45 -2.80
CA ILE A 396 -21.64 -0.19 -1.49
C ILE A 396 -22.83 0.49 -0.84
N PHE A 397 -23.81 -0.32 -0.41
CA PHE A 397 -25.02 0.14 0.27
C PHE A 397 -25.11 -0.46 1.67
N ASP A 398 -25.63 0.31 2.62
CA ASP A 398 -25.90 -0.18 3.97
C ASP A 398 -27.23 -0.94 4.06
N GLY A 399 -27.59 -1.40 5.27
CA GLY A 399 -28.83 -2.13 5.50
C GLY A 399 -30.12 -1.34 5.23
N ASN A 400 -30.02 -0.03 5.06
CA ASN A 400 -31.14 0.87 4.72
C ASN A 400 -31.09 1.31 3.25
N ASP A 401 -30.34 0.58 2.41
CA ASP A 401 -30.13 0.87 0.98
C ASP A 401 -29.54 2.25 0.69
N LYS A 402 -28.83 2.84 1.65
CA LYS A 402 -28.09 4.08 1.45
C LYS A 402 -26.72 3.80 0.87
N LEU A 403 -26.34 4.58 -0.14
CA LEU A 403 -25.01 4.53 -0.71
C LEU A 403 -23.96 4.99 0.31
N ARG A 404 -23.00 4.11 0.60
CA ARG A 404 -21.92 4.41 1.55
C ARG A 404 -20.64 4.82 0.81
N GLY A 405 -20.39 4.29 -0.34
CA GLY A 405 -19.21 4.58 -1.15
C GLY A 405 -19.19 3.76 -2.42
N SER A 406 -18.16 4.01 -3.23
CA SER A 406 -17.98 3.31 -4.50
C SER A 406 -16.50 3.06 -4.75
N PHE A 407 -16.19 2.09 -5.63
CA PHE A 407 -14.79 1.78 -5.94
C PHE A 407 -14.61 1.25 -7.35
N TYR A 408 -13.43 1.56 -7.89
CA TYR A 408 -12.90 0.93 -9.10
C TYR A 408 -12.09 -0.28 -8.68
N LEU A 409 -12.21 -1.37 -9.42
CA LEU A 409 -11.47 -2.60 -9.19
C LEU A 409 -10.63 -2.95 -10.42
N ASP A 410 -9.32 -2.81 -10.29
CA ASP A 410 -8.34 -3.06 -11.35
C ASP A 410 -7.43 -4.21 -10.90
N LEU A 411 -7.76 -5.44 -11.30
CA LEU A 411 -7.18 -6.66 -10.75
C LEU A 411 -5.91 -7.14 -11.47
N TYR A 412 -5.74 -6.82 -12.76
CA TYR A 412 -4.76 -7.53 -13.59
C TYR A 412 -3.52 -6.72 -13.91
N ALA A 413 -2.36 -7.39 -13.90
CA ALA A 413 -1.12 -6.84 -14.39
C ALA A 413 -1.23 -6.51 -15.89
N ARG A 414 -0.56 -5.46 -16.31
CA ARG A 414 -0.38 -5.08 -17.71
C ARG A 414 0.87 -4.24 -17.88
N GLU A 415 1.33 -4.13 -19.11
CA GLU A 415 2.47 -3.29 -19.44
C GLU A 415 2.20 -1.83 -19.02
N HIS A 416 3.22 -1.15 -18.49
CA HIS A 416 3.16 0.24 -18.01
C HIS A 416 2.25 0.49 -16.80
N LYS A 417 1.85 -0.56 -16.10
CA LYS A 417 1.18 -0.48 -14.81
C LYS A 417 2.19 -0.75 -13.70
N ARG A 418 2.21 0.12 -12.69
CA ARG A 418 3.06 -0.07 -11.51
C ARG A 418 2.75 -1.41 -10.84
N GLY A 419 3.79 -2.15 -10.44
CA GLY A 419 3.66 -3.42 -9.74
C GLY A 419 3.18 -3.26 -8.31
N GLY A 420 2.80 -4.38 -7.68
CA GLY A 420 2.28 -4.42 -6.33
C GLY A 420 0.76 -4.29 -6.28
N ALA A 421 0.23 -4.18 -5.07
CA ALA A 421 -1.18 -3.94 -4.85
C ALA A 421 -1.32 -2.73 -3.92
N TRP A 422 -2.35 -1.93 -4.12
CA TRP A 422 -2.60 -0.76 -3.30
C TRP A 422 -4.05 -0.29 -3.41
N MET A 423 -4.46 0.48 -2.41
CA MET A 423 -5.67 1.27 -2.44
C MET A 423 -5.28 2.74 -2.53
N ASP A 424 -6.04 3.55 -3.25
CA ASP A 424 -5.86 4.98 -3.29
C ASP A 424 -7.21 5.70 -3.26
N ASP A 425 -7.18 6.97 -2.84
CA ASP A 425 -8.34 7.84 -2.67
C ASP A 425 -8.66 8.53 -4.00
N CYS A 426 -9.83 8.22 -4.56
CA CYS A 426 -10.35 8.96 -5.72
C CYS A 426 -10.98 10.28 -5.26
N ARG A 427 -11.83 10.21 -4.24
CA ARG A 427 -12.40 11.36 -3.54
C ARG A 427 -12.87 10.94 -2.15
N GLY A 428 -12.82 11.88 -1.20
CA GLY A 428 -13.25 11.65 0.17
C GLY A 428 -14.72 11.96 0.41
N ARG A 429 -15.24 11.48 1.54
CA ARG A 429 -16.57 11.85 2.03
C ARG A 429 -16.50 13.25 2.65
N ARG A 430 -17.43 14.10 2.29
CA ARG A 430 -17.58 15.43 2.88
C ARG A 430 -18.99 15.96 2.64
N ILE A 431 -19.39 16.94 3.45
CA ILE A 431 -20.58 17.75 3.17
C ILE A 431 -20.12 18.96 2.37
N THR A 432 -20.68 19.16 1.19
CA THR A 432 -20.35 20.27 0.31
C THR A 432 -20.86 21.59 0.88
N GLU A 433 -20.38 22.70 0.33
CA GLU A 433 -20.81 24.04 0.72
C GLU A 433 -22.33 24.23 0.53
N SER A 434 -22.93 23.57 -0.46
CA SER A 434 -24.37 23.55 -0.69
C SER A 434 -25.15 22.64 0.27
N GLY A 435 -24.48 21.91 1.15
CA GLY A 435 -25.11 21.00 2.10
C GLY A 435 -25.34 19.58 1.59
N GLU A 436 -24.87 19.27 0.39
CA GLU A 436 -24.99 17.94 -0.20
C GLU A 436 -23.89 17.02 0.29
N LEU A 437 -24.19 15.73 0.39
CA LEU A 437 -23.20 14.71 0.73
C LEU A 437 -22.44 14.28 -0.51
N GLN A 438 -21.11 14.43 -0.48
CA GLN A 438 -20.21 13.79 -1.43
C GLN A 438 -19.81 12.42 -0.87
N SER A 439 -20.16 11.35 -1.59
CA SER A 439 -19.81 10.00 -1.17
C SER A 439 -18.34 9.67 -1.51
N PRO A 440 -17.66 8.87 -0.68
CA PRO A 440 -16.26 8.49 -0.94
C PRO A 440 -16.14 7.49 -2.08
N VAL A 441 -15.04 7.59 -2.83
CA VAL A 441 -14.70 6.68 -3.92
C VAL A 441 -13.24 6.26 -3.78
N ALA A 442 -12.97 4.97 -3.94
CA ALA A 442 -11.63 4.40 -3.83
C ALA A 442 -11.19 3.75 -5.14
N TYR A 443 -9.88 3.69 -5.36
CA TYR A 443 -9.25 2.83 -6.35
C TYR A 443 -8.68 1.60 -5.63
N LEU A 444 -9.03 0.40 -6.09
CA LEU A 444 -8.43 -0.85 -5.61
C LEU A 444 -7.66 -1.48 -6.77
N THR A 445 -6.36 -1.61 -6.60
CA THR A 445 -5.46 -2.02 -7.67
C THR A 445 -4.66 -3.25 -7.23
N CYS A 446 -4.67 -4.27 -8.08
CA CYS A 446 -3.85 -5.47 -7.94
C CYS A 446 -3.07 -5.72 -9.23
N ASN A 447 -2.20 -6.71 -9.21
CA ASN A 447 -1.40 -7.11 -10.36
C ASN A 447 -1.40 -8.63 -10.49
N PHE A 448 -2.60 -9.22 -10.61
CA PHE A 448 -2.78 -10.66 -10.77
C PHE A 448 -2.65 -11.07 -12.24
N ASN A 449 -2.53 -12.37 -12.49
CA ASN A 449 -2.58 -12.90 -13.83
C ASN A 449 -3.95 -12.68 -14.45
N LYS A 450 -3.98 -12.09 -15.65
CA LYS A 450 -5.21 -11.92 -16.41
C LYS A 450 -5.72 -13.25 -16.94
N PRO A 451 -7.02 -13.37 -17.29
CA PRO A 451 -7.54 -14.56 -17.95
C PRO A 451 -6.78 -14.85 -19.26
N VAL A 452 -6.55 -16.12 -19.54
CA VAL A 452 -5.91 -16.57 -20.78
C VAL A 452 -6.87 -17.50 -21.51
N GLY A 453 -7.18 -17.20 -22.77
CA GLY A 453 -8.13 -17.96 -23.56
C GLY A 453 -9.55 -17.89 -22.99
N ASP A 454 -10.23 -19.03 -22.92
CA ASP A 454 -11.61 -19.13 -22.42
C ASP A 454 -11.69 -19.39 -20.90
N LYS A 455 -10.53 -19.57 -20.23
CA LYS A 455 -10.49 -19.78 -18.79
C LYS A 455 -10.65 -18.45 -18.05
N PRO A 456 -11.44 -18.42 -16.95
CA PRO A 456 -11.45 -17.25 -16.09
C PRO A 456 -10.09 -17.08 -15.39
N ALA A 457 -9.83 -15.92 -14.84
CA ALA A 457 -8.69 -15.74 -13.96
C ALA A 457 -8.88 -16.62 -12.73
N LEU A 458 -7.84 -17.36 -12.37
CA LEU A 458 -7.81 -18.25 -11.21
C LEU A 458 -6.72 -17.74 -10.28
N PHE A 459 -7.11 -17.49 -9.04
CA PHE A 459 -6.19 -16.88 -8.04
C PHE A 459 -5.54 -17.95 -7.17
N THR A 460 -4.32 -17.67 -6.73
CA THR A 460 -3.74 -18.39 -5.59
C THR A 460 -4.45 -17.92 -4.33
N HIS A 461 -4.35 -18.70 -3.26
CA HIS A 461 -4.88 -18.27 -1.96
C HIS A 461 -4.24 -16.96 -1.49
N ASN A 462 -2.92 -16.80 -1.71
CA ASN A 462 -2.23 -15.55 -1.36
C ASN A 462 -2.77 -14.35 -2.14
N GLU A 463 -3.13 -14.53 -3.42
CA GLU A 463 -3.75 -13.47 -4.22
C GLU A 463 -5.14 -13.10 -3.67
N VAL A 464 -5.90 -14.07 -3.18
CA VAL A 464 -7.18 -13.81 -2.50
C VAL A 464 -6.95 -13.00 -1.22
N VAL A 465 -5.94 -13.36 -0.43
CA VAL A 465 -5.54 -12.61 0.78
C VAL A 465 -5.19 -11.17 0.42
N THR A 466 -4.43 -10.96 -0.65
CA THR A 466 -4.09 -9.62 -1.15
C THR A 466 -5.33 -8.81 -1.53
N LEU A 467 -6.27 -9.43 -2.22
CA LEU A 467 -7.54 -8.79 -2.58
C LEU A 467 -8.31 -8.33 -1.33
N PHE A 468 -8.40 -9.18 -0.32
CA PHE A 468 -9.05 -8.86 0.96
C PHE A 468 -8.31 -7.73 1.68
N HIS A 469 -6.99 -7.76 1.65
CA HIS A 469 -6.14 -6.71 2.23
C HIS A 469 -6.48 -5.34 1.63
N GLU A 470 -6.43 -5.22 0.30
CA GLU A 470 -6.71 -3.94 -0.36
C GLU A 470 -8.16 -3.50 -0.14
N PHE A 471 -9.08 -4.45 -0.11
CA PHE A 471 -10.46 -4.13 0.18
C PHE A 471 -10.65 -3.67 1.64
N GLY A 472 -9.83 -4.14 2.57
CA GLY A 472 -9.81 -3.65 3.95
C GLY A 472 -9.47 -2.15 4.03
N HIS A 473 -8.49 -1.70 3.25
CA HIS A 473 -8.23 -0.27 3.08
C HIS A 473 -9.43 0.45 2.44
N GLY A 474 -10.01 -0.17 1.41
CA GLY A 474 -11.16 0.39 0.70
C GLY A 474 -12.35 0.64 1.63
N ILE A 475 -12.71 -0.32 2.46
CA ILE A 475 -13.85 -0.15 3.38
C ILE A 475 -13.55 0.87 4.48
N HIS A 476 -12.31 1.00 4.91
CA HIS A 476 -11.92 2.05 5.83
C HIS A 476 -12.17 3.44 5.23
N HIS A 477 -11.92 3.60 3.95
CA HIS A 477 -12.20 4.84 3.22
C HIS A 477 -13.69 5.03 2.94
N MET A 478 -14.35 3.98 2.49
CA MET A 478 -15.73 4.07 1.96
C MET A 478 -16.83 3.99 3.03
N LEU A 479 -16.60 3.31 4.16
CA LEU A 479 -17.60 3.17 5.21
C LEU A 479 -17.56 4.27 6.25
N THR A 480 -16.71 5.27 6.05
CA THR A 480 -16.63 6.41 6.98
C THR A 480 -17.96 7.13 7.11
N GLN A 481 -18.25 7.63 8.30
CA GLN A 481 -19.38 8.52 8.59
C GLN A 481 -18.90 9.93 8.95
N VAL A 482 -17.59 10.18 8.79
CA VAL A 482 -16.98 11.48 9.07
C VAL A 482 -17.24 12.42 7.88
N ASP A 483 -17.79 13.58 8.17
CA ASP A 483 -18.16 14.59 7.16
C ASP A 483 -17.06 15.64 6.91
N ALA A 484 -16.04 15.71 7.76
CA ALA A 484 -14.91 16.62 7.60
C ALA A 484 -13.84 15.95 6.74
N GLY A 485 -13.63 16.45 5.53
CA GLY A 485 -12.83 15.77 4.51
C GLY A 485 -11.41 15.38 4.92
N ASP A 486 -10.72 16.25 5.65
CA ASP A 486 -9.32 16.01 6.04
C ASP A 486 -9.13 14.84 7.00
N VAL A 487 -10.17 14.39 7.67
CA VAL A 487 -10.14 13.26 8.60
C VAL A 487 -11.19 12.19 8.26
N SER A 488 -11.77 12.24 7.08
CA SER A 488 -12.75 11.26 6.63
C SER A 488 -12.07 10.09 5.91
N GLY A 489 -12.58 8.89 6.14
CA GLY A 489 -12.05 7.68 5.52
C GLY A 489 -10.60 7.44 5.91
N ILE A 490 -9.76 7.23 4.92
CA ILE A 490 -8.33 6.97 5.13
C ILE A 490 -7.54 8.26 5.45
N ASN A 491 -8.13 9.44 5.17
CA ASN A 491 -7.46 10.71 5.37
C ASN A 491 -7.27 11.01 6.87
N GLY A 492 -6.10 11.48 7.23
CA GLY A 492 -5.77 11.83 8.61
C GLY A 492 -5.49 10.63 9.53
N VAL A 493 -5.58 9.41 9.04
CA VAL A 493 -5.23 8.21 9.80
C VAL A 493 -3.70 8.12 9.89
N PRO A 494 -3.12 7.97 11.08
CA PRO A 494 -1.67 7.76 11.21
C PRO A 494 -1.22 6.54 10.43
N TRP A 495 -0.05 6.65 9.75
CA TRP A 495 0.46 5.59 8.89
C TRP A 495 0.70 4.27 9.62
N ASP A 496 1.04 4.29 10.90
CA ASP A 496 1.22 3.06 11.68
C ASP A 496 -0.10 2.44 12.18
N ALA A 497 -1.23 3.07 11.89
CA ALA A 497 -2.56 2.52 12.13
C ALA A 497 -3.30 2.18 10.82
N VAL A 498 -2.85 2.69 9.69
CA VAL A 498 -3.59 2.60 8.42
C VAL A 498 -3.76 1.16 7.94
N GLU A 499 -2.83 0.28 8.28
CA GLU A 499 -2.89 -1.15 7.90
C GLU A 499 -3.79 -1.99 8.83
N LEU A 500 -4.37 -1.41 9.89
CA LEU A 500 -5.22 -2.18 10.79
C LEU A 500 -6.42 -2.81 10.06
N PRO A 501 -7.25 -2.06 9.33
CA PRO A 501 -8.40 -2.65 8.65
C PRO A 501 -8.02 -3.60 7.52
N SER A 502 -6.92 -3.34 6.82
CA SER A 502 -6.47 -4.17 5.71
C SER A 502 -5.98 -5.54 6.18
N GLN A 503 -5.10 -5.57 7.14
CA GLN A 503 -4.59 -6.81 7.72
C GLN A 503 -5.69 -7.56 8.48
N PHE A 504 -6.60 -6.83 9.13
CA PHE A 504 -7.75 -7.39 9.81
C PHE A 504 -8.64 -8.22 8.88
N LEU A 505 -8.97 -7.70 7.69
CA LEU A 505 -9.87 -8.39 6.76
C LEU A 505 -9.26 -9.66 6.17
N GLU A 506 -7.94 -9.77 6.11
CA GLU A 506 -7.22 -10.97 5.64
C GLU A 506 -7.59 -12.22 6.44
N ASN A 507 -7.94 -12.07 7.72
CA ASN A 507 -8.22 -13.20 8.61
C ASN A 507 -9.33 -14.11 8.10
N TRP A 508 -10.35 -13.57 7.43
CA TRP A 508 -11.46 -14.37 6.90
C TRP A 508 -11.04 -15.35 5.80
N CYS A 509 -9.92 -15.06 5.11
CA CYS A 509 -9.38 -15.98 4.10
C CYS A 509 -8.86 -17.30 4.70
N TRP A 510 -8.71 -17.37 6.02
CA TRP A 510 -8.22 -18.54 6.75
C TRP A 510 -9.33 -19.21 7.59
N GLU A 511 -10.56 -18.77 7.44
CA GLU A 511 -11.69 -19.31 8.20
C GLU A 511 -12.51 -20.28 7.33
N GLU A 512 -12.75 -21.49 7.83
CA GLU A 512 -13.50 -22.52 7.11
C GLU A 512 -14.88 -22.05 6.67
N GLU A 513 -15.62 -21.39 7.56
CA GLU A 513 -16.96 -20.86 7.26
C GLU A 513 -16.94 -19.84 6.12
N ALA A 514 -15.93 -19.00 6.06
CA ALA A 514 -15.77 -18.00 5.00
C ALA A 514 -15.33 -18.65 3.70
N LEU A 515 -14.39 -19.58 3.75
CA LEU A 515 -13.89 -20.28 2.56
C LEU A 515 -14.99 -21.07 1.85
N ALA A 516 -16.03 -21.49 2.56
CA ALA A 516 -17.17 -22.17 1.98
C ALA A 516 -17.88 -21.35 0.89
N PHE A 517 -17.84 -20.00 0.98
CA PHE A 517 -18.44 -19.13 -0.02
C PHE A 517 -17.43 -18.25 -0.78
N ILE A 518 -16.15 -18.25 -0.36
CA ILE A 518 -15.07 -17.57 -1.10
C ILE A 518 -14.56 -18.46 -2.23
N SER A 519 -14.72 -19.76 -2.13
CA SER A 519 -14.16 -20.75 -3.06
C SER A 519 -15.22 -21.67 -3.64
N SER A 520 -15.03 -22.09 -4.87
CA SER A 520 -15.71 -23.22 -5.55
C SER A 520 -15.00 -23.50 -6.85
N HIS A 521 -15.02 -24.75 -7.31
CA HIS A 521 -14.35 -25.13 -8.55
C HIS A 521 -14.93 -24.36 -9.75
N TYR A 522 -14.07 -23.77 -10.57
CA TYR A 522 -14.49 -22.89 -11.67
C TYR A 522 -15.30 -23.57 -12.77
N GLN A 523 -15.13 -24.89 -12.96
CA GLN A 523 -15.87 -25.68 -13.96
C GLN A 523 -17.08 -26.41 -13.38
N THR A 524 -16.91 -27.06 -12.22
CA THR A 524 -17.93 -27.93 -11.64
C THR A 524 -18.81 -27.25 -10.59
N GLY A 525 -18.35 -26.13 -10.02
CA GLY A 525 -19.01 -25.47 -8.90
C GLY A 525 -18.90 -26.22 -7.57
N GLU A 526 -18.14 -27.31 -7.52
CA GLU A 526 -17.95 -28.10 -6.30
C GLU A 526 -17.19 -27.28 -5.24
N ALA A 527 -17.57 -27.51 -3.98
CA ALA A 527 -16.89 -26.90 -2.85
C ALA A 527 -15.43 -27.38 -2.75
N LEU A 528 -14.58 -26.54 -2.18
CA LEU A 528 -13.21 -26.93 -1.83
C LEU A 528 -13.26 -28.19 -0.97
N PRO A 529 -12.63 -29.31 -1.37
CA PRO A 529 -12.65 -30.55 -0.61
C PRO A 529 -12.11 -30.34 0.80
N LYS A 530 -12.76 -30.95 1.78
CA LYS A 530 -12.35 -30.88 3.20
C LYS A 530 -10.90 -31.29 3.40
N GLU A 531 -10.45 -32.32 2.69
CA GLU A 531 -9.07 -32.79 2.73
C GLU A 531 -8.08 -31.70 2.30
N MET A 532 -8.38 -30.99 1.23
CA MET A 532 -7.54 -29.88 0.74
C MET A 532 -7.56 -28.70 1.71
N LEU A 533 -8.74 -28.40 2.26
CA LEU A 533 -8.89 -27.35 3.27
C LEU A 533 -8.04 -27.62 4.50
N ASP A 534 -8.09 -28.86 5.01
CA ASP A 534 -7.31 -29.28 6.18
C ASP A 534 -5.80 -29.17 5.90
N LYS A 535 -5.36 -29.56 4.73
CA LYS A 535 -3.96 -29.44 4.29
C LYS A 535 -3.53 -27.97 4.19
N MET A 536 -4.38 -27.13 3.62
CA MET A 536 -4.14 -25.70 3.52
C MET A 536 -3.97 -25.06 4.89
N MET A 537 -4.88 -25.39 5.83
CA MET A 537 -4.82 -24.87 7.19
C MET A 537 -3.58 -25.37 7.95
N ALA A 538 -3.19 -26.63 7.76
CA ALA A 538 -1.95 -27.18 8.34
C ALA A 538 -0.70 -26.45 7.83
N ALA A 539 -0.72 -26.00 6.58
CA ALA A 539 0.39 -25.28 5.94
C ALA A 539 0.43 -23.78 6.27
N LYS A 540 -0.57 -23.25 6.95
CA LYS A 540 -0.72 -21.81 7.22
C LYS A 540 0.54 -21.15 7.76
N ASN A 541 1.17 -21.77 8.75
CA ASN A 541 2.32 -21.21 9.45
C ASN A 541 3.66 -21.78 8.96
N PHE A 542 3.66 -22.43 7.80
CA PHE A 542 4.88 -22.92 7.19
C PHE A 542 5.83 -21.76 6.90
N GLN A 543 7.04 -21.81 7.48
CA GLN A 543 8.08 -20.79 7.36
C GLN A 543 7.65 -19.37 7.81
N SER A 544 6.68 -19.30 8.72
CA SER A 544 6.16 -18.01 9.21
C SER A 544 7.23 -17.18 9.92
N ALA A 545 8.16 -17.80 10.65
CA ALA A 545 9.26 -17.06 11.30
C ALA A 545 10.22 -16.47 10.27
N MET A 546 10.55 -17.19 9.21
CA MET A 546 11.37 -16.65 8.11
C MET A 546 10.69 -15.43 7.48
N PHE A 547 9.37 -15.49 7.29
CA PHE A 547 8.59 -14.39 6.74
C PHE A 547 8.62 -13.15 7.65
N ILE A 548 8.40 -13.33 8.95
CA ILE A 548 8.45 -12.22 9.92
C ILE A 548 9.84 -11.61 9.97
N LEU A 549 10.88 -12.44 9.98
CA LEU A 549 12.27 -11.95 9.99
C LEU A 549 12.58 -11.15 8.72
N ARG A 550 12.01 -11.52 7.59
CA ARG A 550 12.15 -10.72 6.36
C ARG A 550 11.49 -9.35 6.51
N GLN A 551 10.31 -9.28 7.09
CA GLN A 551 9.64 -8.01 7.37
C GLN A 551 10.43 -7.16 8.37
N LEU A 552 11.05 -7.80 9.35
CA LEU A 552 11.92 -7.13 10.32
C LEU A 552 13.19 -6.58 9.66
N GLU A 553 13.77 -7.28 8.70
CA GLU A 553 14.88 -6.74 7.89
C GLU A 553 14.47 -5.43 7.23
N PHE A 554 13.31 -5.40 6.60
CA PHE A 554 12.81 -4.19 5.93
C PHE A 554 12.57 -3.05 6.92
N GLY A 555 11.88 -3.34 8.02
CA GLY A 555 11.56 -2.34 9.03
C GLY A 555 12.79 -1.77 9.72
N LEU A 556 13.71 -2.63 10.11
CA LEU A 556 14.97 -2.21 10.76
C LEU A 556 15.89 -1.49 9.78
N PHE A 557 15.98 -1.96 8.54
CA PHE A 557 16.75 -1.28 7.49
C PHE A 557 16.24 0.16 7.31
N ASP A 558 14.95 0.30 7.06
CA ASP A 558 14.30 1.61 6.87
C ASP A 558 14.56 2.53 8.06
N PHE A 559 14.24 2.05 9.25
CA PHE A 559 14.28 2.88 10.45
C PHE A 559 15.71 3.24 10.86
N SER A 560 16.64 2.26 10.80
CA SER A 560 18.05 2.49 11.11
C SER A 560 18.71 3.42 10.09
N LEU A 561 18.39 3.26 8.81
CA LEU A 561 18.92 4.11 7.74
C LEU A 561 18.62 5.59 8.01
N HIS A 562 17.41 5.89 8.48
CA HIS A 562 16.97 7.25 8.78
C HIS A 562 17.40 7.76 10.17
N THR A 563 17.60 6.85 11.12
CA THR A 563 18.03 7.20 12.49
C THR A 563 19.54 7.45 12.55
N GLU A 564 20.32 6.65 11.83
CA GLU A 564 21.79 6.67 11.91
C GLU A 564 22.45 7.56 10.85
N PHE A 565 21.67 8.15 9.96
CA PHE A 565 22.24 8.98 8.88
C PHE A 565 23.06 10.14 9.46
N ASP A 566 24.31 10.28 8.98
CA ASP A 566 25.22 11.35 9.32
C ASP A 566 25.69 12.02 8.03
N PRO A 567 25.41 13.32 7.82
CA PRO A 567 25.76 14.00 6.57
C PRO A 567 27.27 14.09 6.33
N GLU A 568 28.10 13.98 7.36
CA GLU A 568 29.57 14.00 7.23
C GLU A 568 30.12 12.67 6.71
N VAL A 569 29.42 11.55 7.01
CA VAL A 569 29.80 10.22 6.57
C VAL A 569 29.14 9.90 5.21
N GLY A 570 27.93 10.40 5.00
CA GLY A 570 27.12 10.13 3.81
C GLY A 570 26.21 8.92 3.97
N PRO A 571 25.51 8.51 2.91
CA PRO A 571 24.59 7.38 2.95
C PRO A 571 25.37 6.07 3.09
N ARG A 572 24.95 5.29 4.06
CA ARG A 572 25.53 3.96 4.33
C ARG A 572 24.48 2.90 4.02
N VAL A 573 23.95 2.93 2.81
CA VAL A 573 22.79 2.12 2.42
C VAL A 573 23.10 0.63 2.48
N LEU A 574 24.17 0.21 1.79
CA LEU A 574 24.55 -1.21 1.72
C LEU A 574 25.11 -1.70 3.04
N GLU A 575 25.89 -0.88 3.73
CA GLU A 575 26.44 -1.19 5.05
C GLU A 575 25.31 -1.37 6.08
N THR A 576 24.33 -0.48 6.08
CA THR A 576 23.18 -0.59 7.00
C THR A 576 22.36 -1.84 6.73
N LEU A 577 22.13 -2.17 5.45
CA LEU A 577 21.43 -3.40 5.07
C LEU A 577 22.21 -4.63 5.54
N ALA A 578 23.53 -4.65 5.36
CA ALA A 578 24.38 -5.75 5.81
C ALA A 578 24.36 -5.91 7.34
N GLU A 579 24.43 -4.82 8.08
CA GLU A 579 24.36 -4.81 9.54
C GLU A 579 23.01 -5.36 10.04
N VAL A 580 21.91 -4.94 9.43
CA VAL A 580 20.58 -5.45 9.78
C VAL A 580 20.46 -6.95 9.48
N LYS A 581 20.91 -7.38 8.31
CA LYS A 581 20.91 -8.80 7.94
C LYS A 581 21.75 -9.65 8.89
N SER A 582 22.86 -9.13 9.39
CA SER A 582 23.70 -9.85 10.35
C SER A 582 23.01 -10.07 11.69
N LYS A 583 22.10 -9.18 12.08
CA LYS A 583 21.37 -9.26 13.36
C LYS A 583 20.11 -10.12 13.27
N VAL A 584 19.30 -9.93 12.23
CA VAL A 584 17.97 -10.57 12.14
C VAL A 584 17.85 -11.55 10.98
N GLY A 585 18.72 -11.48 10.00
CA GLY A 585 18.66 -12.35 8.83
C GLY A 585 19.04 -13.80 9.16
N VAL A 586 18.37 -14.72 8.48
CA VAL A 586 18.65 -16.18 8.59
C VAL A 586 19.12 -16.77 7.26
N LEU A 587 19.13 -15.97 6.21
CA LEU A 587 19.60 -16.34 4.88
C LEU A 587 20.89 -15.57 4.56
N PRO A 588 21.75 -16.14 3.68
CA PRO A 588 22.96 -15.42 3.27
C PRO A 588 22.64 -14.14 2.51
N SER A 589 23.59 -13.21 2.49
CA SER A 589 23.46 -12.00 1.70
C SER A 589 24.44 -12.03 0.53
N LEU A 590 24.06 -11.42 -0.59
CA LEU A 590 24.89 -11.32 -1.78
C LEU A 590 25.35 -9.87 -1.95
N GLU A 591 26.63 -9.69 -2.19
CA GLU A 591 27.24 -8.36 -2.37
C GLU A 591 26.58 -7.54 -3.48
N TRP A 592 26.17 -8.22 -4.54
CA TRP A 592 25.57 -7.55 -5.69
C TRP A 592 24.04 -7.34 -5.58
N ASN A 593 23.41 -7.77 -4.47
CA ASN A 593 22.00 -7.52 -4.25
C ASN A 593 21.75 -6.01 -4.03
N ARG A 594 20.78 -5.45 -4.74
CA ARG A 594 20.40 -4.05 -4.68
C ARG A 594 18.91 -3.89 -4.39
N PHE A 595 18.40 -4.69 -3.47
CA PHE A 595 17.01 -4.60 -3.00
C PHE A 595 16.60 -3.15 -2.67
N SER A 596 17.47 -2.39 -2.01
CA SER A 596 17.23 -1.00 -1.63
C SER A 596 16.85 -0.10 -2.82
N HIS A 597 17.38 -0.40 -4.01
CA HIS A 597 17.19 0.41 -5.21
C HIS A 597 15.80 0.27 -5.85
N SER A 598 15.03 -0.72 -5.43
CA SER A 598 13.65 -0.91 -5.85
C SER A 598 12.65 -0.83 -4.68
N PHE A 599 13.14 -0.42 -3.51
CA PHE A 599 12.32 -0.32 -2.30
C PHE A 599 11.46 0.95 -2.31
N SER A 600 10.45 0.94 -3.17
CA SER A 600 9.57 2.10 -3.42
C SER A 600 8.79 2.54 -2.19
N HIS A 601 8.47 1.65 -1.26
CA HIS A 601 7.75 1.98 -0.03
C HIS A 601 8.39 3.14 0.72
N ILE A 602 9.72 3.15 0.83
CA ILE A 602 10.43 4.16 1.61
C ILE A 602 11.06 5.28 0.76
N PHE A 603 11.20 5.08 -0.56
CA PHE A 603 11.84 6.07 -1.44
C PHE A 603 10.89 6.71 -2.44
N ALA A 604 9.68 6.19 -2.60
CA ALA A 604 8.67 6.74 -3.51
C ALA A 604 7.26 6.68 -2.92
N GLY A 605 7.07 6.00 -1.79
CA GLY A 605 5.80 5.89 -1.09
C GLY A 605 5.81 6.63 0.25
N GLY A 606 4.79 6.44 1.04
CA GLY A 606 4.60 7.11 2.33
C GLY A 606 5.28 6.42 3.53
N TYR A 607 6.11 5.40 3.32
CA TYR A 607 6.64 4.55 4.38
C TYR A 607 8.07 4.87 4.81
N SER A 608 8.62 6.03 4.46
CA SER A 608 9.94 6.44 4.92
C SER A 608 9.98 6.60 6.44
N ALA A 609 10.93 5.92 7.09
CA ALA A 609 10.97 5.76 8.55
C ALA A 609 9.61 5.36 9.12
N GLY A 610 8.93 4.46 8.42
CA GLY A 610 7.55 4.07 8.71
C GLY A 610 7.22 2.64 8.29
N TYR A 611 8.14 1.90 7.71
CA TYR A 611 7.87 0.52 7.27
C TYR A 611 7.50 -0.41 8.44
N TYR A 612 7.97 -0.11 9.65
CA TYR A 612 7.57 -0.82 10.86
C TYR A 612 6.05 -0.88 11.04
N SER A 613 5.33 0.03 10.40
CA SER A 613 3.88 0.17 10.52
C SER A 613 3.14 -1.13 10.19
N TYR A 614 3.65 -1.93 9.26
CA TYR A 614 3.04 -3.22 8.92
C TYR A 614 3.02 -4.20 10.11
N LEU A 615 4.14 -4.34 10.80
CA LEU A 615 4.21 -5.21 11.99
C LEU A 615 3.49 -4.61 13.19
N TRP A 616 3.57 -3.30 13.34
CA TRP A 616 2.86 -2.56 14.38
C TRP A 616 1.35 -2.73 14.25
N ALA A 617 0.83 -2.52 13.05
CA ALA A 617 -0.60 -2.69 12.76
C ALA A 617 -1.04 -4.15 12.81
N GLU A 618 -0.14 -5.12 12.57
CA GLU A 618 -0.44 -6.54 12.71
C GLU A 618 -0.77 -6.89 14.15
N VAL A 619 -0.10 -6.29 15.11
CA VAL A 619 -0.44 -6.43 16.54
C VAL A 619 -1.88 -5.95 16.79
N LEU A 620 -2.22 -4.77 16.25
CA LEU A 620 -3.57 -4.19 16.38
C LEU A 620 -4.62 -5.07 15.71
N SER A 621 -4.35 -5.48 14.49
CA SER A 621 -5.24 -6.29 13.66
C SER A 621 -5.53 -7.65 14.27
N ALA A 622 -4.49 -8.38 14.66
CA ALA A 622 -4.62 -9.71 15.25
C ALA A 622 -5.37 -9.63 16.58
N ASP A 623 -5.11 -8.64 17.40
CA ASP A 623 -5.79 -8.46 18.68
C ASP A 623 -7.26 -8.04 18.49
N ALA A 624 -7.55 -7.20 17.50
CA ALA A 624 -8.92 -6.86 17.15
C ALA A 624 -9.68 -8.11 16.68
N PHE A 625 -9.07 -8.92 15.82
CA PHE A 625 -9.69 -10.15 15.34
C PHE A 625 -9.88 -11.18 16.46
N SER A 626 -9.04 -11.17 17.50
CA SER A 626 -9.20 -12.08 18.65
C SER A 626 -10.55 -11.91 19.34
N ARG A 627 -11.15 -10.73 19.31
CA ARG A 627 -12.51 -10.53 19.81
C ARG A 627 -13.54 -11.29 18.96
N PHE A 628 -13.38 -11.32 17.65
CA PHE A 628 -14.23 -12.12 16.76
C PHE A 628 -14.04 -13.62 16.98
N GLU A 629 -12.83 -14.06 17.29
CA GLU A 629 -12.55 -15.46 17.64
C GLU A 629 -13.28 -15.86 18.92
N GLU A 630 -13.32 -14.96 19.90
CA GLU A 630 -14.01 -15.19 21.19
C GLU A 630 -15.53 -15.18 21.05
N GLU A 631 -16.08 -14.26 20.26
CA GLU A 631 -17.52 -13.97 20.17
C GLU A 631 -18.19 -14.59 18.94
N GLY A 632 -17.42 -14.97 17.92
CA GLY A 632 -17.89 -15.51 16.65
C GLY A 632 -17.47 -14.63 15.48
N ILE A 633 -16.88 -15.25 14.45
CA ILE A 633 -16.33 -14.52 13.30
C ILE A 633 -17.38 -13.81 12.44
N PHE A 634 -18.63 -14.20 12.57
CA PHE A 634 -19.78 -13.55 11.92
C PHE A 634 -20.78 -12.99 12.93
N ASN A 635 -20.33 -12.73 14.16
CA ASN A 635 -21.16 -12.11 15.18
C ASN A 635 -21.48 -10.66 14.75
N LYS A 636 -22.78 -10.39 14.56
CA LYS A 636 -23.24 -9.08 14.05
C LYS A 636 -22.96 -7.94 15.02
N GLU A 637 -23.04 -8.17 16.32
CA GLU A 637 -22.76 -7.14 17.34
C GLU A 637 -21.28 -6.78 17.35
N THR A 638 -20.40 -7.78 17.25
CA THR A 638 -18.95 -7.59 17.17
C THR A 638 -18.59 -6.84 15.89
N GLY A 639 -19.15 -7.24 14.75
CA GLY A 639 -18.98 -6.59 13.47
C GLY A 639 -19.45 -5.13 13.51
N GLN A 640 -20.61 -4.87 14.09
CA GLN A 640 -21.14 -3.53 14.23
C GLN A 640 -20.26 -2.67 15.14
N SER A 641 -19.72 -3.24 16.20
CA SER A 641 -18.79 -2.55 17.10
C SER A 641 -17.49 -2.13 16.39
N PHE A 642 -16.93 -3.02 15.56
CA PHE A 642 -15.76 -2.70 14.75
C PHE A 642 -16.07 -1.62 13.72
N LEU A 643 -17.21 -1.73 13.05
CA LEU A 643 -17.67 -0.73 12.08
C LEU A 643 -17.79 0.64 12.74
N ASN A 644 -18.55 0.73 13.85
CA ASN A 644 -18.85 2.00 14.52
C ASN A 644 -17.65 2.65 15.18
N ASN A 645 -16.75 1.85 15.75
CA ASN A 645 -15.63 2.38 16.54
C ASN A 645 -14.35 2.58 15.73
N ILE A 646 -14.18 1.87 14.62
CA ILE A 646 -12.95 1.93 13.83
C ILE A 646 -13.21 2.39 12.41
N LEU A 647 -13.98 1.62 11.63
CA LEU A 647 -14.14 1.90 10.19
C LEU A 647 -14.85 3.20 9.89
N GLU A 648 -15.90 3.52 10.65
CA GLU A 648 -16.69 4.74 10.42
C GLU A 648 -16.01 6.00 10.92
N MET A 649 -15.03 5.88 11.78
CA MET A 649 -14.42 7.00 12.48
C MET A 649 -13.29 7.69 11.69
N GLY A 650 -12.77 7.07 10.65
CA GLY A 650 -11.67 7.64 9.86
C GLY A 650 -10.50 8.07 10.74
N GLY A 651 -9.98 9.26 10.47
CA GLY A 651 -8.93 9.90 11.26
C GLY A 651 -9.43 10.88 12.32
N SER A 652 -10.73 10.84 12.67
CA SER A 652 -11.35 11.81 13.56
C SER A 652 -10.93 11.75 15.03
N GLU A 653 -10.38 10.62 15.46
CA GLU A 653 -9.85 10.41 16.81
C GLU A 653 -8.56 9.60 16.74
N GLU A 654 -7.78 9.64 17.82
CA GLU A 654 -6.55 8.86 17.90
C GLU A 654 -6.83 7.36 17.80
N PRO A 655 -6.05 6.60 16.99
CA PRO A 655 -6.28 5.17 16.79
C PRO A 655 -6.31 4.35 18.09
N MET A 656 -5.48 4.68 19.07
CA MET A 656 -5.46 3.98 20.35
C MET A 656 -6.78 4.14 21.09
N THR A 657 -7.39 5.32 21.04
CA THR A 657 -8.71 5.60 21.64
C THR A 657 -9.77 4.73 20.99
N LEU A 658 -9.77 4.67 19.65
CA LEU A 658 -10.71 3.87 18.87
C LEU A 658 -10.53 2.37 19.16
N PHE A 659 -9.30 1.90 19.20
CA PHE A 659 -8.98 0.51 19.50
C PHE A 659 -9.47 0.10 20.89
N LYS A 660 -9.18 0.91 21.92
CA LYS A 660 -9.64 0.64 23.29
C LYS A 660 -11.17 0.62 23.38
N ARG A 661 -11.83 1.49 22.64
CA ARG A 661 -13.29 1.56 22.59
C ARG A 661 -13.88 0.26 22.03
N PHE A 662 -13.23 -0.30 21.01
CA PHE A 662 -13.62 -1.59 20.41
C PHE A 662 -13.21 -2.79 21.27
N ARG A 663 -11.94 -2.86 21.68
CA ARG A 663 -11.37 -4.05 22.35
C ARG A 663 -11.58 -4.06 23.86
N GLY A 664 -11.76 -2.89 24.48
CA GLY A 664 -11.93 -2.73 25.93
C GLY A 664 -10.62 -2.65 26.69
N ARG A 665 -9.47 -2.67 26.02
CA ARG A 665 -8.13 -2.63 26.60
C ARG A 665 -7.09 -2.19 25.58
N GLU A 666 -5.86 -1.99 26.00
CA GLU A 666 -4.74 -1.74 25.09
C GLU A 666 -4.38 -2.99 24.29
N PRO A 667 -3.77 -2.83 23.10
CA PRO A 667 -3.33 -3.96 22.27
C PRO A 667 -2.30 -4.84 22.99
N GLN A 668 -2.37 -6.14 22.71
CA GLN A 668 -1.43 -7.15 23.20
C GLN A 668 -0.87 -7.93 22.02
N ILE A 669 0.41 -8.32 22.11
CA ILE A 669 1.12 -9.02 21.03
C ILE A 669 0.73 -10.51 20.92
N ASP A 670 0.07 -11.05 21.93
CA ASP A 670 -0.19 -12.52 22.03
C ASP A 670 -0.95 -13.07 20.82
N ALA A 671 -1.99 -12.37 20.36
CA ALA A 671 -2.77 -12.82 19.22
C ALA A 671 -1.94 -12.86 17.92
N MET A 672 -1.09 -11.86 17.70
CA MET A 672 -0.19 -11.84 16.54
C MET A 672 0.77 -13.02 16.54
N LEU A 673 1.40 -13.29 17.68
CA LEU A 673 2.34 -14.41 17.81
C LEU A 673 1.63 -15.76 17.60
N ARG A 674 0.45 -15.91 18.16
CA ARG A 674 -0.36 -17.11 18.00
C ARG A 674 -0.77 -17.33 16.54
N HIS A 675 -1.27 -16.29 15.86
CA HIS A 675 -1.67 -16.36 14.45
C HIS A 675 -0.49 -16.69 13.53
N ALA A 676 0.69 -16.22 13.86
CA ALA A 676 1.91 -16.47 13.10
C ALA A 676 2.59 -17.79 13.49
N GLY A 677 2.10 -18.49 14.52
CA GLY A 677 2.73 -19.73 14.99
C GLY A 677 4.11 -19.52 15.60
N ILE A 678 4.37 -18.35 16.16
CA ILE A 678 5.64 -18.05 16.85
C ILE A 678 5.50 -18.46 18.32
N GLU A 679 6.40 -19.30 18.77
CA GLU A 679 6.49 -19.72 20.17
C GLU A 679 7.01 -18.55 21.00
N ALA A 680 6.24 -18.17 22.03
CA ALA A 680 6.58 -17.04 22.90
C ALA A 680 7.66 -17.40 23.92
#